data_b5201a8c15a3c651b1964207ae2b77c8
#
_entry.id   b5201a8c15a3c651b1964207ae2b77c8
#
_cell.length_a   1.000
_cell.length_b   1.000
_cell.length_c   1.000
_cell.angle_alpha   90.00
_cell.angle_beta   90.00
_cell.angle_gamma   90.00
#
_symmetry.space_group_name_H-M   'P 1'
#
loop_
_entity.id
_entity.type
_entity.pdbx_description
1 polymer ?
#
loop_
_entity_poly.entity_id
_entity_poly.type
_entity_poly.pdbx_seq_one_letter_code
_entity_poly.pdbx_strand_id
1 'polypeptide(L)'
;TNQVARYKLGKGLAEAAPYVLLLSATPHQGKTAAFHRLMNLLDADAFPDLDSVSRERVAQYVIRTEKRKAIDADGKPLFKPRRTQMVPVAWESRHHLQQLLYEAVTDYVREGYNQALREKKRHIGFLMILMQRLVVSSTRAIRTTLERRLAALKEGEQQASLRMAELENSEEESESLDAEMAELYDMDGQELLDELLKSHVSALQCEGSQVETLLDAAVRCEQGGPDAKAEALIDWIYELQAEEDEPDLKVLIFTEFVPTQQMLKGFLEARGISVVTLNGSMDMEERKQAQDAFCKSHRVLVSTDAGGEGLNLQFAHVIINYDLPWNPMRLEQRIGRVDRIGQPKTVRAINFVFKDSVEFRVREVLEQKLAVIFNEFGIDKTGDVLDSTQAGEMFEDMFASAILNPDGIETSVNHTVARLRNEIQQVRETSAIYGISDEPDVQAAERLRSHPLPHWVERMTVGYLNSHGGAASRKRSWWELNWPDGQEYRKAVFNAREADRLTNATLLNLENNRVRGLALNLPQIAAGQPLPCVSVGGLPASISGLWGLFEIRLQAGMYQKTQLLHIPMVRRGYVSVFLSEEGKLFLPTARHIWDMLQTAEVQVQTTIGQNDSIIVYERLQEAAEHAGQDMFDALQQAHLASVAREEERGIVSFASRRKAIERVGLPEVRQFRLSSCDADESEWRSELQSARQIVPEIRPLLMLRIIKGSAQ
;
A
#
# COMPACT_ATOMS: atom_id res chain seq x y z
N THR A 1 10.73 25.66 10.57
CA THR A 1 9.76 24.61 10.25
C THR A 1 10.13 23.35 11.04
N ASN A 2 9.39 23.09 12.11
CA ASN A 2 9.55 21.88 12.92
C ASN A 2 9.19 20.67 12.05
N GLN A 3 10.19 19.86 11.70
CA GLN A 3 9.95 18.57 11.08
C GLN A 3 9.30 17.65 12.12
N VAL A 4 8.13 17.11 11.80
CA VAL A 4 7.40 16.17 12.65
C VAL A 4 8.30 14.98 13.01
N ALA A 5 8.26 14.51 14.26
CA ALA A 5 9.11 13.42 14.75
C ALA A 5 9.03 12.15 13.88
N ARG A 6 7.84 11.83 13.34
CA ARG A 6 7.61 10.71 12.40
C ARG A 6 8.42 10.85 11.10
N TYR A 7 8.52 12.05 10.54
CA TYR A 7 9.32 12.28 9.32
C TYR A 7 10.83 12.13 9.59
N LYS A 8 11.31 12.63 10.75
CA LYS A 8 12.71 12.46 11.16
C LYS A 8 13.08 10.98 11.32
N LEU A 9 12.18 10.19 11.93
CA LEU A 9 12.36 8.75 12.04
C LEU A 9 12.38 8.08 10.66
N GLY A 10 11.42 8.41 9.78
CA GLY A 10 11.37 7.88 8.42
C GLY A 10 12.62 8.19 7.63
N LYS A 11 13.16 9.40 7.75
CA LYS A 11 14.41 9.80 7.11
C LYS A 11 15.61 9.00 7.63
N GLY A 12 15.74 8.84 8.94
CA GLY A 12 16.83 8.05 9.53
C GLY A 12 16.77 6.57 9.12
N LEU A 13 15.56 6.00 9.03
CA LEU A 13 15.36 4.63 8.53
C LEU A 13 15.70 4.49 7.05
N ALA A 14 15.31 5.46 6.22
CA ALA A 14 15.63 5.46 4.79
C ALA A 14 17.13 5.59 4.53
N GLU A 15 17.84 6.41 5.31
CA GLU A 15 19.30 6.56 5.23
C GLU A 15 20.06 5.30 5.70
N ALA A 16 19.50 4.56 6.66
CA ALA A 16 20.13 3.36 7.20
C ALA A 16 19.85 2.08 6.37
N ALA A 17 18.80 2.07 5.55
CA ALA A 17 18.36 0.88 4.81
C ALA A 17 18.86 0.88 3.37
N PRO A 18 19.41 -0.25 2.84
CA PRO A 18 19.82 -0.35 1.45
C PRO A 18 18.65 -0.37 0.46
N TYR A 19 17.43 -0.70 0.93
CA TYR A 19 16.20 -0.70 0.15
C TYR A 19 15.08 -0.14 1.00
N VAL A 20 14.28 0.75 0.41
CA VAL A 20 13.12 1.39 1.06
C VAL A 20 11.87 1.11 0.25
N LEU A 21 10.87 0.50 0.87
CA LEU A 21 9.55 0.27 0.29
C LEU A 21 8.50 0.97 1.17
N LEU A 22 7.85 1.99 0.61
CA LEU A 22 6.74 2.68 1.27
C LEU A 22 5.41 2.11 0.75
N LEU A 23 4.58 1.63 1.66
CA LEU A 23 3.24 1.13 1.36
C LEU A 23 2.19 2.12 1.86
N SER A 24 1.35 2.60 0.95
CA SER A 24 0.26 3.53 1.26
C SER A 24 -0.94 3.24 0.36
N ALA A 25 -2.14 3.34 0.92
CA ALA A 25 -3.37 3.29 0.15
C ALA A 25 -3.58 4.61 -0.63
N THR A 26 -3.18 5.73 -0.02
CA THR A 26 -3.40 7.10 -0.53
C THR A 26 -2.10 7.91 -0.45
N PRO A 27 -1.12 7.67 -1.34
CA PRO A 27 0.18 8.33 -1.27
C PRO A 27 0.10 9.85 -1.47
N HIS A 28 -0.92 10.33 -2.19
CA HIS A 28 -1.15 11.74 -2.50
C HIS A 28 -2.51 12.20 -1.97
N GLN A 29 -2.54 12.68 -0.75
CA GLN A 29 -3.76 13.20 -0.09
C GLN A 29 -4.12 14.64 -0.52
N GLY A 30 -4.06 14.95 -1.82
CA GLY A 30 -4.31 16.31 -2.34
C GLY A 30 -3.22 17.35 -2.02
N LYS A 31 -2.16 16.98 -1.27
CA LYS A 31 -1.08 17.90 -0.86
C LYS A 31 0.25 17.49 -1.53
N THR A 32 0.61 18.16 -2.63
CA THR A 32 1.86 17.91 -3.37
C THR A 32 3.10 17.99 -2.47
N ALA A 33 3.11 18.88 -1.48
CA ALA A 33 4.22 19.00 -0.53
C ALA A 33 4.37 17.78 0.40
N ALA A 34 3.27 17.11 0.75
CA ALA A 34 3.33 15.87 1.53
C ALA A 34 3.83 14.71 0.67
N PHE A 35 3.34 14.60 -0.56
CA PHE A 35 3.80 13.59 -1.51
C PHE A 35 5.28 13.77 -1.87
N HIS A 36 5.73 15.01 -2.11
CA HIS A 36 7.15 15.31 -2.32
C HIS A 36 8.01 14.81 -1.15
N ARG A 37 7.58 15.01 0.09
CA ARG A 37 8.32 14.49 1.26
C ARG A 37 8.45 12.97 1.24
N LEU A 38 7.41 12.24 0.82
CA LEU A 38 7.49 10.78 0.65
C LEU A 38 8.46 10.39 -0.46
N MET A 39 8.41 11.08 -1.61
CA MET A 39 9.34 10.85 -2.72
C MET A 39 10.79 11.18 -2.32
N ASN A 40 11.00 12.25 -1.58
CA ASN A 40 12.31 12.64 -1.06
C ASN A 40 12.89 11.61 -0.05
N LEU A 41 12.04 10.86 0.68
CA LEU A 41 12.50 9.73 1.51
C LEU A 41 13.01 8.56 0.67
N LEU A 42 12.46 8.35 -0.54
CA LEU A 42 12.89 7.29 -1.44
C LEU A 42 14.18 7.66 -2.18
N ASP A 43 14.24 8.88 -2.69
CA ASP A 43 15.41 9.39 -3.41
C ASP A 43 15.48 10.94 -3.29
N ALA A 44 16.31 11.41 -2.37
CA ALA A 44 16.47 12.84 -2.13
C ALA A 44 17.12 13.58 -3.31
N ASP A 45 17.92 12.89 -4.10
CA ASP A 45 18.59 13.46 -5.27
C ASP A 45 17.67 13.55 -6.49
N ALA A 46 16.78 12.58 -6.66
CA ALA A 46 15.77 12.61 -7.71
C ALA A 46 14.64 13.62 -7.42
N PHE A 47 14.33 13.84 -6.13
CA PHE A 47 13.25 14.71 -5.69
C PHE A 47 13.74 15.81 -4.71
N PRO A 48 14.62 16.72 -5.15
CA PRO A 48 15.20 17.76 -4.29
C PRO A 48 14.19 18.85 -3.91
N ASP A 49 13.20 19.14 -4.75
CA ASP A 49 12.18 20.18 -4.57
C ASP A 49 10.82 19.77 -5.16
N LEU A 50 9.81 20.62 -4.95
CA LEU A 50 8.44 20.37 -5.43
C LEU A 50 8.36 20.32 -6.98
N ASP A 51 9.18 21.07 -7.68
CA ASP A 51 9.18 21.13 -9.14
C ASP A 51 9.78 19.86 -9.76
N SER A 52 10.55 19.10 -8.99
CA SER A 52 11.10 17.81 -9.41
C SER A 52 10.07 16.69 -9.48
N VAL A 53 8.88 16.88 -8.89
CA VAL A 53 7.80 15.89 -8.89
C VAL A 53 7.08 15.92 -10.25
N SER A 54 7.66 15.26 -11.25
CA SER A 54 7.08 15.10 -12.59
C SER A 54 6.61 13.67 -12.83
N ARG A 55 5.69 13.49 -13.78
CA ARG A 55 5.12 12.17 -14.13
C ARG A 55 6.21 11.16 -14.50
N GLU A 56 7.15 11.57 -15.33
CA GLU A 56 8.22 10.71 -15.84
C GLU A 56 9.15 10.24 -14.73
N ARG A 57 9.43 11.10 -13.73
CA ARG A 57 10.26 10.74 -12.58
C ARG A 57 9.51 9.84 -11.59
N VAL A 58 8.28 10.24 -11.23
CA VAL A 58 7.44 9.48 -10.28
C VAL A 58 7.15 8.07 -10.79
N ALA A 59 6.98 7.90 -12.09
CA ALA A 59 6.73 6.61 -12.74
C ALA A 59 7.76 5.52 -12.43
N GLN A 60 9.00 5.92 -12.13
CA GLN A 60 10.08 4.99 -11.83
C GLN A 60 10.08 4.51 -10.37
N TYR A 61 9.36 5.21 -9.49
CA TYR A 61 9.36 4.99 -8.04
C TYR A 61 8.02 4.51 -7.49
N VAL A 62 6.92 4.77 -8.21
CA VAL A 62 5.56 4.48 -7.74
C VAL A 62 4.89 3.43 -8.60
N ILE A 63 4.49 2.33 -7.97
CA ILE A 63 3.64 1.30 -8.57
C ILE A 63 2.25 1.46 -7.94
N ARG A 64 1.24 1.74 -8.76
CA ARG A 64 -0.14 1.88 -8.31
C ARG A 64 -1.05 0.97 -9.11
N THR A 65 -1.79 0.12 -8.42
CA THR A 65 -2.82 -0.74 -9.03
C THR A 65 -4.17 -0.40 -8.45
N GLU A 66 -5.12 -0.06 -9.30
CA GLU A 66 -6.51 0.18 -8.90
C GLU A 66 -7.17 -1.14 -8.49
N LYS A 67 -7.86 -1.15 -7.33
CA LYS A 67 -8.50 -2.34 -6.77
C LYS A 67 -9.40 -3.08 -7.79
N ARG A 68 -10.19 -2.33 -8.57
CA ARG A 68 -11.11 -2.91 -9.58
C ARG A 68 -10.41 -3.51 -10.78
N LYS A 69 -9.19 -3.06 -11.08
CA LYS A 69 -8.37 -3.54 -12.19
C LYS A 69 -7.37 -4.62 -11.76
N ALA A 70 -7.27 -4.89 -10.46
CA ALA A 70 -6.36 -5.90 -9.95
C ALA A 70 -6.84 -7.30 -10.38
N ILE A 71 -6.00 -7.97 -11.17
CA ILE A 71 -6.23 -9.30 -11.70
C ILE A 71 -5.11 -10.25 -11.28
N ASP A 72 -5.40 -11.55 -11.24
CA ASP A 72 -4.38 -12.58 -11.09
C ASP A 72 -3.67 -12.85 -12.43
N ALA A 73 -2.71 -13.78 -12.41
CA ALA A 73 -1.98 -14.17 -13.62
C ALA A 73 -2.86 -14.88 -14.68
N ASP A 74 -4.07 -15.29 -14.33
CA ASP A 74 -5.05 -15.88 -15.24
C ASP A 74 -6.04 -14.83 -15.80
N GLY A 75 -5.87 -13.54 -15.42
CA GLY A 75 -6.76 -12.46 -15.82
C GLY A 75 -8.08 -12.40 -15.02
N LYS A 76 -8.18 -13.16 -13.92
CA LYS A 76 -9.37 -13.14 -13.07
C LYS A 76 -9.27 -12.03 -12.03
N PRO A 77 -10.35 -11.30 -11.74
CA PRO A 77 -10.35 -10.29 -10.69
C PRO A 77 -9.89 -10.85 -9.34
N LEU A 78 -8.95 -10.16 -8.70
CA LEU A 78 -8.45 -10.51 -7.36
C LEU A 78 -9.44 -10.20 -6.25
N PHE A 79 -10.37 -9.26 -6.49
CA PHE A 79 -11.43 -8.89 -5.57
C PHE A 79 -12.76 -9.42 -6.04
N LYS A 80 -13.52 -10.00 -5.14
CA LYS A 80 -14.90 -10.44 -5.43
C LYS A 80 -15.87 -9.25 -5.42
N PRO A 81 -17.04 -9.38 -6.07
CA PRO A 81 -18.11 -8.40 -5.95
C PRO A 81 -18.49 -8.18 -4.49
N ARG A 82 -18.82 -6.96 -4.17
CA ARG A 82 -19.28 -6.52 -2.84
C ARG A 82 -20.76 -6.15 -2.92
N ARG A 83 -21.52 -6.43 -1.86
CA ARG A 83 -22.90 -5.98 -1.68
C ARG A 83 -22.95 -5.02 -0.49
N THR A 84 -23.26 -3.76 -0.75
CA THR A 84 -23.46 -2.74 0.27
C THR A 84 -24.94 -2.39 0.33
N GLN A 85 -25.50 -2.36 1.54
CA GLN A 85 -26.92 -2.10 1.75
C GLN A 85 -27.08 -1.09 2.91
N MET A 86 -27.85 -0.04 2.69
CA MET A 86 -28.31 0.87 3.73
C MET A 86 -29.62 0.31 4.32
N VAL A 87 -29.67 0.20 5.64
CA VAL A 87 -30.81 -0.33 6.39
C VAL A 87 -31.38 0.78 7.25
N PRO A 88 -32.51 1.35 6.84
CA PRO A 88 -33.23 2.34 7.65
C PRO A 88 -33.92 1.65 8.83
N VAL A 89 -33.49 1.98 10.05
CA VAL A 89 -34.11 1.49 11.29
C VAL A 89 -35.18 2.46 11.74
N ALA A 90 -36.41 1.96 11.85
CA ALA A 90 -37.55 2.77 12.31
C ALA A 90 -37.69 2.71 13.84
N TRP A 91 -38.10 3.80 14.45
CA TRP A 91 -38.58 3.79 15.83
C TRP A 91 -39.99 3.21 15.86
N GLU A 92 -40.15 2.08 16.51
CA GLU A 92 -41.46 1.50 16.81
C GLU A 92 -42.08 2.18 18.07
N SER A 93 -43.34 1.91 18.34
CA SER A 93 -44.06 2.53 19.51
C SER A 93 -43.31 2.30 20.85
N ARG A 94 -42.63 1.18 21.02
CA ARG A 94 -41.79 0.87 22.20
C ARG A 94 -40.52 1.73 22.30
N HIS A 95 -40.05 2.29 21.19
CA HIS A 95 -38.86 3.15 21.11
C HIS A 95 -39.18 4.65 21.17
N HIS A 96 -40.43 4.99 21.52
CA HIS A 96 -40.87 6.39 21.56
C HIS A 96 -39.98 7.30 22.45
N LEU A 97 -39.49 6.77 23.58
CA LEU A 97 -38.58 7.53 24.45
C LEU A 97 -37.23 7.80 23.76
N GLN A 98 -36.74 6.88 22.95
CA GLN A 98 -35.52 7.07 22.17
C GLN A 98 -35.70 8.14 21.09
N GLN A 99 -36.85 8.11 20.40
CA GLN A 99 -37.17 9.14 19.42
C GLN A 99 -37.25 10.52 20.06
N LEU A 100 -37.95 10.67 21.20
CA LEU A 100 -38.02 11.94 21.94
C LEU A 100 -36.65 12.41 22.43
N LEU A 101 -35.78 11.49 22.87
CA LEU A 101 -34.41 11.82 23.25
C LEU A 101 -33.61 12.34 22.06
N TYR A 102 -33.74 11.68 20.89
CA TYR A 102 -33.11 12.14 19.65
C TYR A 102 -33.52 13.54 19.27
N GLU A 103 -34.84 13.82 19.28
CA GLU A 103 -35.39 15.14 18.98
C GLU A 103 -34.89 16.21 19.98
N ALA A 104 -34.95 15.93 21.28
CA ALA A 104 -34.50 16.83 22.32
C ALA A 104 -32.98 17.13 22.25
N VAL A 105 -32.15 16.13 21.97
CA VAL A 105 -30.70 16.32 21.78
C VAL A 105 -30.44 17.11 20.50
N THR A 106 -31.18 16.84 19.42
CA THR A 106 -31.04 17.57 18.14
C THR A 106 -31.37 19.06 18.32
N ASP A 107 -32.41 19.37 19.08
CA ASP A 107 -32.79 20.77 19.40
C ASP A 107 -31.71 21.44 20.26
N TYR A 108 -31.21 20.77 21.29
CA TYR A 108 -30.11 21.25 22.13
C TYR A 108 -28.84 21.51 21.29
N VAL A 109 -28.48 20.59 20.39
CA VAL A 109 -27.35 20.75 19.47
C VAL A 109 -27.52 21.97 18.57
N ARG A 110 -28.73 22.17 18.02
CA ARG A 110 -29.06 23.30 17.14
C ARG A 110 -28.95 24.64 17.87
N GLU A 111 -29.51 24.73 19.06
CA GLU A 111 -29.44 25.93 19.87
C GLU A 111 -28.02 26.23 20.34
N GLY A 112 -27.34 25.23 20.88
CA GLY A 112 -25.97 25.34 21.37
C GLY A 112 -24.95 25.70 20.28
N TYR A 113 -25.08 25.13 19.10
CA TYR A 113 -24.22 25.45 17.95
C TYR A 113 -24.41 26.90 17.50
N ASN A 114 -25.67 27.36 17.38
CA ASN A 114 -25.99 28.73 17.02
C ASN A 114 -25.48 29.75 18.08
N GLN A 115 -25.52 29.39 19.35
CA GLN A 115 -24.96 30.23 20.41
C GLN A 115 -23.41 30.23 20.33
N ALA A 116 -22.76 29.06 20.13
CA ALA A 116 -21.32 28.94 19.98
C ALA A 116 -20.78 29.79 18.82
N LEU A 117 -21.51 29.84 17.69
CA LEU A 117 -21.17 30.69 16.54
C LEU A 117 -21.24 32.19 16.90
N ARG A 118 -22.29 32.64 17.63
CA ARG A 118 -22.43 34.04 18.05
C ARG A 118 -21.35 34.46 19.03
N GLU A 119 -20.97 33.56 19.95
CA GLU A 119 -19.95 33.79 20.97
C GLU A 119 -18.53 33.48 20.47
N LYS A 120 -18.35 33.08 19.21
CA LYS A 120 -17.07 32.65 18.58
C LYS A 120 -16.37 31.52 19.32
N LYS A 121 -17.11 30.66 19.99
CA LYS A 121 -16.62 29.51 20.77
C LYS A 121 -16.62 28.26 19.90
N ARG A 122 -15.66 28.12 19.02
CA ARG A 122 -15.57 26.98 18.04
C ARG A 122 -15.61 25.61 18.69
N HIS A 123 -14.91 25.41 19.82
CA HIS A 123 -14.87 24.12 20.53
C HIS A 123 -16.24 23.64 21.01
N ILE A 124 -17.12 24.57 21.41
CA ILE A 124 -18.50 24.22 21.79
C ILE A 124 -19.28 23.77 20.56
N GLY A 125 -19.08 24.42 19.41
CA GLY A 125 -19.70 23.99 18.16
C GLY A 125 -19.34 22.54 17.81
N PHE A 126 -18.08 22.17 17.96
CA PHE A 126 -17.61 20.78 17.78
C PHE A 126 -18.26 19.82 18.76
N LEU A 127 -18.33 20.17 20.03
CA LEU A 127 -19.00 19.36 21.05
C LEU A 127 -20.47 19.12 20.69
N MET A 128 -21.18 20.16 20.21
CA MET A 128 -22.57 20.01 19.77
C MET A 128 -22.71 19.02 18.62
N ILE A 129 -21.84 19.11 17.60
CA ILE A 129 -21.80 18.18 16.49
C ILE A 129 -21.57 16.75 17.00
N LEU A 130 -20.65 16.57 17.94
CA LEU A 130 -20.35 15.27 18.51
C LEU A 130 -21.52 14.69 19.33
N MET A 131 -22.26 15.52 20.05
CA MET A 131 -23.50 15.11 20.74
C MET A 131 -24.55 14.54 19.78
N GLN A 132 -24.66 15.11 18.58
CA GLN A 132 -25.52 14.56 17.53
C GLN A 132 -25.09 13.18 17.07
N ARG A 133 -23.77 12.97 16.88
CA ARG A 133 -23.25 11.65 16.52
C ARG A 133 -23.48 10.61 17.60
N LEU A 134 -23.36 11.02 18.87
CA LEU A 134 -23.58 10.15 20.02
C LEU A 134 -25.02 9.68 20.16
N VAL A 135 -26.01 10.59 19.98
CA VAL A 135 -27.43 10.23 20.12
C VAL A 135 -27.90 9.29 19.02
N VAL A 136 -27.33 9.38 17.82
CA VAL A 136 -27.61 8.42 16.74
C VAL A 136 -26.84 7.13 16.86
N SER A 137 -25.76 7.08 17.64
CA SER A 137 -25.03 5.88 17.94
C SER A 137 -25.78 5.02 18.96
N SER A 138 -25.91 5.45 20.21
CA SER A 138 -26.70 4.75 21.22
C SER A 138 -27.14 5.65 22.37
N THR A 139 -28.21 5.26 23.04
CA THR A 139 -28.71 5.90 24.28
C THR A 139 -27.63 5.94 25.35
N ARG A 140 -26.83 4.87 25.49
CA ARG A 140 -25.71 4.79 26.44
C ARG A 140 -24.60 5.77 26.11
N ALA A 141 -24.27 5.96 24.84
CA ALA A 141 -23.19 6.87 24.43
C ALA A 141 -23.55 8.32 24.79
N ILE A 142 -24.74 8.77 24.42
CA ILE A 142 -25.17 10.12 24.76
C ILE A 142 -25.32 10.32 26.28
N ARG A 143 -25.87 9.35 27.01
CA ARG A 143 -25.98 9.43 28.47
C ARG A 143 -24.62 9.59 29.14
N THR A 144 -23.66 8.72 28.82
CA THR A 144 -22.31 8.75 29.41
C THR A 144 -21.63 10.11 29.16
N THR A 145 -21.84 10.66 27.96
CA THR A 145 -21.28 11.98 27.61
C THR A 145 -21.95 13.12 28.36
N LEU A 146 -23.29 13.11 28.49
CA LEU A 146 -24.02 14.11 29.29
C LEU A 146 -23.60 14.04 30.75
N GLU A 147 -23.37 12.84 31.34
CA GLU A 147 -22.85 12.69 32.72
C GLU A 147 -21.50 13.38 32.88
N ARG A 148 -20.55 13.12 31.93
CA ARG A 148 -19.22 13.75 31.96
C ARG A 148 -19.29 15.27 31.76
N ARG A 149 -20.13 15.73 30.82
CA ARG A 149 -20.33 17.17 30.57
C ARG A 149 -20.90 17.88 31.80
N LEU A 150 -21.89 17.29 32.45
CA LEU A 150 -22.47 17.84 33.68
C LEU A 150 -21.45 17.93 34.82
N ALA A 151 -20.61 16.90 34.99
CA ALA A 151 -19.53 16.93 35.97
C ALA A 151 -18.51 18.04 35.66
N ALA A 152 -18.10 18.21 34.40
CA ALA A 152 -17.21 19.30 34.00
C ALA A 152 -17.79 20.69 34.22
N LEU A 153 -19.09 20.85 33.95
CA LEU A 153 -19.78 22.13 34.20
C LEU A 153 -19.82 22.47 35.71
N LYS A 154 -20.10 21.49 36.58
CA LYS A 154 -20.11 21.66 38.03
C LYS A 154 -18.71 21.97 38.61
N GLU A 155 -17.68 21.36 38.08
CA GLU A 155 -16.29 21.65 38.45
C GLU A 155 -15.86 23.04 37.97
N GLY A 156 -16.24 23.44 36.76
CA GLY A 156 -16.02 24.76 36.19
C GLY A 156 -16.67 25.88 36.99
N GLU A 157 -17.92 25.70 37.47
CA GLU A 157 -18.62 26.63 38.34
C GLU A 157 -17.92 26.80 39.72
N GLN A 158 -17.41 25.72 40.29
CA GLN A 158 -16.65 25.75 41.55
C GLN A 158 -15.29 26.46 41.37
N GLN A 159 -14.59 26.23 40.28
CA GLN A 159 -13.32 26.91 39.98
C GLN A 159 -13.53 28.38 39.60
N ALA A 160 -14.59 28.74 38.88
CA ALA A 160 -14.93 30.12 38.55
C ALA A 160 -15.27 30.95 39.82
N SER A 161 -15.95 30.34 40.78
CA SER A 161 -16.23 31.00 42.09
C SER A 161 -14.96 31.22 42.91
N LEU A 162 -13.92 30.40 42.74
CA LEU A 162 -12.60 30.55 43.37
C LEU A 162 -11.69 31.52 42.60
N ARG A 163 -11.82 31.61 41.26
CA ARG A 163 -11.00 32.46 40.37
C ARG A 163 -11.53 33.88 40.17
N MET A 164 -12.77 34.20 40.53
CA MET A 164 -13.27 35.58 40.54
C MET A 164 -12.48 36.53 41.47
N ALA A 165 -11.50 35.97 42.22
CA ALA A 165 -10.59 36.76 43.05
C ALA A 165 -9.24 37.09 42.33
N GLU A 166 -8.93 36.49 41.20
CA GLU A 166 -7.65 36.71 40.50
C GLU A 166 -7.84 36.53 38.99
N LEU A 167 -8.16 37.52 38.19
CA LEU A 167 -7.65 37.63 36.80
C LEU A 167 -8.39 38.67 35.96
N GLU A 168 -7.79 39.83 35.86
CA GLU A 168 -7.76 40.63 34.63
C GLU A 168 -6.51 40.21 33.82
N ASN A 169 -6.69 40.09 32.51
CA ASN A 169 -5.67 40.00 31.42
C ASN A 169 -5.20 38.64 30.96
N SER A 170 -5.67 38.27 29.75
CA SER A 170 -4.76 37.93 28.61
C SER A 170 -5.53 37.66 27.33
N GLU A 171 -5.50 38.61 26.41
CA GLU A 171 -5.80 38.42 25.00
C GLU A 171 -4.49 38.07 24.29
N GLU A 172 -4.27 36.79 23.94
CA GLU A 172 -3.27 36.34 22.94
C GLU A 172 -3.38 34.83 22.78
N GLU A 173 -4.27 34.35 21.88
CA GLU A 173 -4.30 32.93 21.43
C GLU A 173 -5.13 32.73 20.13
N SER A 174 -4.77 33.35 19.00
CA SER A 174 -5.55 33.14 17.78
C SER A 174 -4.84 32.35 16.66
N GLU A 175 -3.51 32.20 16.70
CA GLU A 175 -2.78 31.50 15.63
C GLU A 175 -2.44 30.02 15.94
N SER A 176 -2.48 29.58 17.21
CA SER A 176 -2.30 28.18 17.59
C SER A 176 -3.58 27.34 17.38
N LEU A 177 -4.74 27.96 17.42
CA LEU A 177 -6.06 27.32 17.36
C LEU A 177 -6.37 26.62 16.03
N ASP A 178 -5.95 27.18 14.89
CA ASP A 178 -6.23 26.60 13.57
C ASP A 178 -5.39 25.31 13.30
N ALA A 179 -4.21 25.20 13.92
CA ALA A 179 -3.39 23.99 13.81
C ALA A 179 -3.90 22.88 14.74
N GLU A 180 -4.33 23.20 15.95
CA GLU A 180 -4.97 22.27 16.90
C GLU A 180 -6.31 21.76 16.35
N MET A 181 -7.09 22.63 15.69
CA MET A 181 -8.34 22.26 15.06
C MET A 181 -8.15 21.26 13.91
N ALA A 182 -7.09 21.41 13.10
CA ALA A 182 -6.80 20.46 12.03
C ALA A 182 -6.42 19.07 12.55
N GLU A 183 -5.78 18.98 13.73
CA GLU A 183 -5.50 17.72 14.40
C GLU A 183 -6.77 17.05 14.95
N LEU A 184 -7.75 17.82 15.43
CA LEU A 184 -9.03 17.31 15.92
C LEU A 184 -9.87 16.64 14.82
N TYR A 185 -9.77 17.10 13.58
CA TYR A 185 -10.48 16.47 12.45
C TYR A 185 -9.94 15.09 12.06
N ASP A 186 -8.67 14.82 12.34
CA ASP A 186 -8.05 13.52 12.05
C ASP A 186 -8.31 12.48 13.16
N MET A 187 -8.78 12.89 14.33
CA MET A 187 -9.11 12.00 15.44
C MET A 187 -10.35 11.14 15.17
N ASP A 188 -10.41 9.95 15.74
CA ASP A 188 -11.65 9.18 15.76
C ASP A 188 -12.66 9.79 16.74
N GLY A 189 -13.94 9.38 16.61
CA GLY A 189 -15.01 9.98 17.41
C GLY A 189 -14.82 9.85 18.94
N GLN A 190 -14.15 8.76 19.38
CA GLN A 190 -13.87 8.55 20.81
C GLN A 190 -12.68 9.39 21.30
N GLU A 191 -11.62 9.48 20.54
CA GLU A 191 -10.43 10.30 20.85
C GLU A 191 -10.81 11.79 20.91
N LEU A 192 -11.59 12.24 19.92
CA LEU A 192 -12.13 13.60 19.86
C LEU A 192 -12.99 13.93 21.10
N LEU A 193 -13.87 13.00 21.51
CA LEU A 193 -14.70 13.16 22.70
C LEU A 193 -13.85 13.31 23.96
N ASP A 194 -12.87 12.43 24.13
CA ASP A 194 -12.02 12.42 25.32
C ASP A 194 -11.17 13.70 25.40
N GLU A 195 -10.73 14.26 24.28
CA GLU A 195 -9.97 15.51 24.23
C GLU A 195 -10.86 16.74 24.53
N LEU A 196 -12.04 16.82 23.88
CA LEU A 196 -12.98 17.94 24.11
C LEU A 196 -13.53 17.98 25.53
N LEU A 197 -13.67 16.84 26.19
CA LEU A 197 -14.13 16.79 27.59
C LEU A 197 -13.01 17.10 28.60
N LYS A 198 -11.72 16.93 28.23
CA LYS A 198 -10.57 17.34 29.05
C LYS A 198 -10.32 18.84 29.00
N SER A 199 -10.54 19.46 27.85
CA SER A 199 -10.45 20.89 27.71
C SER A 199 -11.58 21.53 28.52
N HIS A 200 -11.26 22.43 29.48
CA HIS A 200 -12.25 23.17 30.29
C HIS A 200 -13.02 24.15 29.41
N VAL A 201 -13.97 23.64 28.63
CA VAL A 201 -14.78 24.43 27.70
C VAL A 201 -15.75 25.24 28.49
N SER A 202 -15.70 26.57 28.36
CA SER A 202 -16.60 27.49 29.02
C SER A 202 -18.07 27.17 28.71
N ALA A 203 -18.92 27.17 29.75
CA ALA A 203 -20.34 26.87 29.61
C ALA A 203 -21.09 27.89 28.71
N LEU A 204 -22.09 27.40 28.01
CA LEU A 204 -23.15 28.26 27.43
C LEU A 204 -24.09 28.74 28.53
N GLN A 205 -24.83 29.82 28.27
CA GLN A 205 -25.82 30.30 29.26
C GLN A 205 -26.90 29.23 29.49
N CYS A 206 -27.16 28.91 30.76
CA CYS A 206 -28.15 27.91 31.20
C CYS A 206 -27.89 26.46 30.75
N GLU A 207 -26.68 26.13 30.27
CA GLU A 207 -26.35 24.79 29.75
C GLU A 207 -26.52 23.70 30.83
N GLY A 208 -26.16 23.96 32.09
CA GLY A 208 -26.23 22.96 33.16
C GLY A 208 -27.63 22.39 33.36
N SER A 209 -28.66 23.20 33.36
CA SER A 209 -30.06 22.74 33.53
C SER A 209 -30.59 21.99 32.31
N GLN A 210 -30.16 22.38 31.09
CA GLN A 210 -30.51 21.64 29.87
C GLN A 210 -29.86 20.26 29.84
N VAL A 211 -28.56 20.17 30.19
CA VAL A 211 -27.81 18.90 30.27
C VAL A 211 -28.40 17.98 31.34
N GLU A 212 -28.83 18.50 32.53
CA GLU A 212 -29.50 17.68 33.55
C GLU A 212 -30.83 17.12 33.04
N THR A 213 -31.63 17.91 32.33
CA THR A 213 -32.90 17.46 31.74
C THR A 213 -32.69 16.38 30.68
N LEU A 214 -31.70 16.56 29.81
CA LEU A 214 -31.36 15.58 28.79
C LEU A 214 -30.80 14.28 29.39
N LEU A 215 -29.99 14.40 30.45
CA LEU A 215 -29.48 13.26 31.19
C LEU A 215 -30.59 12.43 31.81
N ASP A 216 -31.54 13.08 32.47
CA ASP A 216 -32.72 12.39 33.03
C ASP A 216 -33.55 11.68 31.95
N ALA A 217 -33.69 12.29 30.77
CA ALA A 217 -34.37 11.68 29.66
C ALA A 217 -33.59 10.48 29.12
N ALA A 218 -32.26 10.55 29.01
CA ALA A 218 -31.40 9.46 28.56
C ALA A 218 -31.43 8.29 29.55
N VAL A 219 -31.40 8.54 30.87
CA VAL A 219 -31.51 7.49 31.90
C VAL A 219 -32.85 6.77 31.80
N ARG A 220 -33.95 7.51 31.67
CA ARG A 220 -35.29 6.91 31.51
C ARG A 220 -35.40 6.11 30.21
N CYS A 221 -34.79 6.59 29.14
CA CYS A 221 -34.76 5.88 27.86
C CYS A 221 -34.02 4.52 27.99
N GLU A 222 -32.83 4.52 28.62
CA GLU A 222 -32.06 3.29 28.79
C GLU A 222 -32.77 2.28 29.72
N GLN A 223 -33.50 2.72 30.72
CA GLN A 223 -34.34 1.89 31.58
C GLN A 223 -35.60 1.36 30.88
N GLY A 224 -36.06 2.04 29.83
CA GLY A 224 -37.25 1.71 29.07
C GLY A 224 -37.11 0.48 28.15
N GLY A 225 -35.89 0.05 27.83
CA GLY A 225 -35.62 -1.09 26.97
C GLY A 225 -34.39 -0.92 26.09
N PRO A 226 -34.11 -1.89 25.23
CA PRO A 226 -32.98 -1.83 24.31
C PRO A 226 -33.19 -0.80 23.19
N ASP A 227 -32.11 -0.26 22.65
CA ASP A 227 -32.12 0.65 21.51
C ASP A 227 -32.67 -0.03 20.25
N ALA A 228 -33.43 0.69 19.43
CA ALA A 228 -34.01 0.18 18.18
C ALA A 228 -32.96 -0.40 17.24
N LYS A 229 -31.77 0.21 17.12
CA LYS A 229 -30.66 -0.34 16.33
C LYS A 229 -30.12 -1.64 16.91
N ALA A 230 -30.09 -1.81 18.24
CA ALA A 230 -29.63 -3.04 18.88
C ALA A 230 -30.59 -4.21 18.60
N GLU A 231 -31.90 -3.94 18.59
CA GLU A 231 -32.90 -4.93 18.20
C GLU A 231 -32.78 -5.27 16.71
N ALA A 232 -32.70 -4.28 15.85
CA ALA A 232 -32.47 -4.51 14.42
C ALA A 232 -31.16 -5.28 14.14
N LEU A 233 -30.12 -5.07 14.93
CA LEU A 233 -28.86 -5.78 14.81
C LEU A 233 -29.02 -7.28 15.01
N ILE A 234 -29.78 -7.71 16.04
CA ILE A 234 -29.97 -9.12 16.32
C ILE A 234 -30.80 -9.79 15.21
N ASP A 235 -31.83 -9.11 14.73
CA ASP A 235 -32.67 -9.62 13.63
C ASP A 235 -31.84 -9.81 12.35
N TRP A 236 -31.00 -8.84 12.01
CA TRP A 236 -30.08 -8.92 10.89
C TRP A 236 -29.02 -10.02 11.04
N ILE A 237 -28.49 -10.25 12.23
CA ILE A 237 -27.55 -11.35 12.47
C ILE A 237 -28.22 -12.69 12.17
N TYR A 238 -29.48 -12.90 12.62
CA TYR A 238 -30.22 -14.14 12.36
C TYR A 238 -30.61 -14.28 10.88
N GLU A 239 -31.03 -13.20 10.23
CA GLU A 239 -31.36 -13.19 8.81
C GLU A 239 -30.14 -13.57 7.96
N LEU A 240 -28.99 -12.93 8.22
CA LEU A 240 -27.74 -13.22 7.52
C LEU A 240 -27.25 -14.65 7.74
N GLN A 241 -27.42 -15.22 8.94
CA GLN A 241 -27.13 -16.63 9.20
C GLN A 241 -27.99 -17.58 8.37
N ALA A 242 -29.27 -17.25 8.25
CA ALA A 242 -30.19 -18.05 7.47
C ALA A 242 -29.90 -17.93 5.95
N GLU A 243 -29.58 -16.73 5.46
CA GLU A 243 -29.26 -16.50 4.06
C GLU A 243 -27.95 -17.18 3.62
N GLU A 244 -26.92 -17.15 4.48
CA GLU A 244 -25.59 -17.72 4.18
C GLU A 244 -25.51 -19.23 4.52
N ASP A 245 -26.55 -19.81 5.15
CA ASP A 245 -26.58 -21.19 5.67
C ASP A 245 -25.37 -21.51 6.55
N GLU A 246 -24.97 -20.53 7.41
CA GLU A 246 -23.77 -20.60 8.22
C GLU A 246 -24.11 -20.35 9.70
N PRO A 247 -24.32 -21.40 10.51
CA PRO A 247 -24.68 -21.26 11.94
C PRO A 247 -23.66 -20.46 12.76
N ASP A 248 -22.36 -20.58 12.41
CA ASP A 248 -21.26 -19.91 13.08
C ASP A 248 -20.77 -18.68 12.29
N LEU A 249 -21.68 -18.02 11.58
CA LEU A 249 -21.38 -16.82 10.79
C LEU A 249 -20.62 -15.79 11.64
N LYS A 250 -19.46 -15.37 11.17
CA LYS A 250 -18.66 -14.34 11.79
C LYS A 250 -19.07 -12.97 11.31
N VAL A 251 -19.43 -12.10 12.26
CA VAL A 251 -19.91 -10.75 11.99
C VAL A 251 -18.97 -9.74 12.63
N LEU A 252 -18.48 -8.81 11.82
CA LEU A 252 -17.70 -7.66 12.27
C LEU A 252 -18.63 -6.45 12.39
N ILE A 253 -18.70 -5.86 13.58
CA ILE A 253 -19.52 -4.68 13.86
C ILE A 253 -18.61 -3.49 14.14
N PHE A 254 -18.83 -2.38 13.45
CA PHE A 254 -18.16 -1.12 13.72
C PHE A 254 -19.08 -0.12 14.41
N THR A 255 -18.51 0.56 15.40
CA THR A 255 -19.10 1.73 16.06
C THR A 255 -18.01 2.77 16.33
N GLU A 256 -18.35 4.04 16.39
CA GLU A 256 -17.37 5.10 16.68
C GLU A 256 -17.05 5.20 18.17
N PHE A 257 -17.97 4.75 19.07
CA PHE A 257 -17.91 5.06 20.50
C PHE A 257 -17.76 3.82 21.38
N VAL A 258 -16.83 3.87 22.34
CA VAL A 258 -16.60 2.80 23.32
C VAL A 258 -17.84 2.50 24.18
N PRO A 259 -18.64 3.49 24.66
CA PRO A 259 -19.88 3.18 25.41
C PRO A 259 -20.88 2.37 24.57
N THR A 260 -21.01 2.66 23.27
CA THR A 260 -21.84 1.85 22.38
C THR A 260 -21.28 0.44 22.20
N GLN A 261 -19.96 0.30 22.05
CA GLN A 261 -19.28 -0.99 21.98
C GLN A 261 -19.59 -1.85 23.20
N GLN A 262 -19.49 -1.28 24.40
CA GLN A 262 -19.78 -1.97 25.66
C GLN A 262 -21.26 -2.35 25.78
N MET A 263 -22.17 -1.46 25.37
CA MET A 263 -23.60 -1.72 25.34
C MET A 263 -23.91 -2.90 24.42
N LEU A 264 -23.38 -2.90 23.21
CA LEU A 264 -23.57 -3.98 22.24
C LEU A 264 -23.01 -5.31 22.72
N LYS A 265 -21.83 -5.30 23.36
CA LYS A 265 -21.26 -6.50 23.97
C LYS A 265 -22.23 -7.10 24.98
N GLY A 266 -22.67 -6.33 25.97
CA GLY A 266 -23.61 -6.82 27.00
C GLY A 266 -24.96 -7.27 26.40
N PHE A 267 -25.48 -6.55 25.41
CA PHE A 267 -26.75 -6.86 24.73
C PHE A 267 -26.71 -8.20 23.98
N LEU A 268 -25.61 -8.46 23.27
CA LEU A 268 -25.41 -9.70 22.48
C LEU A 268 -25.07 -10.89 23.38
N GLU A 269 -24.20 -10.70 24.39
CA GLU A 269 -23.83 -11.76 25.34
C GLU A 269 -25.05 -12.23 26.15
N ALA A 270 -25.94 -11.33 26.57
CA ALA A 270 -27.19 -11.69 27.23
C ALA A 270 -28.11 -12.55 26.36
N ARG A 271 -27.88 -12.61 25.05
CA ARG A 271 -28.62 -13.44 24.07
C ARG A 271 -27.82 -14.67 23.61
N GLY A 272 -26.72 -14.99 24.29
CA GLY A 272 -25.92 -16.18 24.03
C GLY A 272 -24.96 -16.06 22.82
N ILE A 273 -24.75 -14.85 22.28
CA ILE A 273 -23.78 -14.61 21.21
C ILE A 273 -22.43 -14.25 21.83
N SER A 274 -21.39 -15.00 21.46
CA SER A 274 -20.03 -14.75 21.93
C SER A 274 -19.42 -13.51 21.26
N VAL A 275 -19.00 -12.53 22.06
CA VAL A 275 -18.51 -11.24 21.58
C VAL A 275 -17.10 -10.97 22.09
N VAL A 276 -16.24 -10.48 21.19
CA VAL A 276 -14.96 -9.86 21.55
C VAL A 276 -14.97 -8.41 21.10
N THR A 277 -14.29 -7.55 21.85
CA THR A 277 -14.22 -6.11 21.58
C THR A 277 -12.81 -5.69 21.22
N LEU A 278 -12.70 -4.62 20.40
CA LEU A 278 -11.44 -4.08 19.94
C LEU A 278 -11.53 -2.57 19.84
N ASN A 279 -10.66 -1.83 20.55
CA ASN A 279 -10.68 -0.37 20.58
C ASN A 279 -9.26 0.22 20.61
N GLY A 280 -9.17 1.55 20.51
CA GLY A 280 -7.92 2.28 20.40
C GLY A 280 -7.02 2.21 21.64
N SER A 281 -7.59 2.00 22.84
CA SER A 281 -6.82 1.93 24.09
C SER A 281 -6.06 0.61 24.30
N MET A 282 -6.35 -0.41 23.48
CA MET A 282 -5.69 -1.72 23.54
C MET A 282 -4.28 -1.68 22.96
N ASP A 283 -3.34 -2.37 23.60
CA ASP A 283 -2.00 -2.56 23.08
C ASP A 283 -1.96 -3.59 21.93
N MET A 284 -0.79 -3.77 21.31
CA MET A 284 -0.61 -4.66 20.15
C MET A 284 -0.89 -6.12 20.47
N GLU A 285 -0.55 -6.57 21.68
CA GLU A 285 -0.75 -7.96 22.11
C GLU A 285 -2.23 -8.25 22.41
N GLU A 286 -2.91 -7.33 23.08
CA GLU A 286 -4.35 -7.40 23.33
C GLU A 286 -5.16 -7.41 22.03
N ARG A 287 -4.78 -6.57 21.05
CA ARG A 287 -5.40 -6.55 19.71
C ARG A 287 -5.23 -7.88 18.98
N LYS A 288 -4.04 -8.47 19.07
CA LYS A 288 -3.76 -9.78 18.46
C LYS A 288 -4.56 -10.90 19.14
N GLN A 289 -4.65 -10.89 20.46
CA GLN A 289 -5.48 -11.83 21.22
C GLN A 289 -6.96 -11.72 20.86
N ALA A 290 -7.48 -10.48 20.72
CA ALA A 290 -8.85 -10.26 20.30
C ALA A 290 -9.11 -10.76 18.87
N GLN A 291 -8.18 -10.54 17.94
CA GLN A 291 -8.24 -11.06 16.58
C GLN A 291 -8.24 -12.59 16.57
N ASP A 292 -7.35 -13.21 17.33
CA ASP A 292 -7.25 -14.67 17.45
C ASP A 292 -8.52 -15.27 18.07
N ALA A 293 -9.08 -14.62 19.10
CA ALA A 293 -10.33 -15.03 19.73
C ALA A 293 -11.51 -14.96 18.74
N PHE A 294 -11.61 -13.88 17.99
CA PHE A 294 -12.62 -13.74 16.93
C PHE A 294 -12.45 -14.80 15.85
N CYS A 295 -11.23 -15.07 15.43
CA CYS A 295 -10.98 -16.10 14.42
C CYS A 295 -11.40 -17.50 14.90
N LYS A 296 -11.12 -17.87 16.16
CA LYS A 296 -11.23 -19.25 16.65
C LYS A 296 -12.55 -19.57 17.37
N SER A 297 -13.04 -18.67 18.22
CA SER A 297 -14.08 -19.02 19.21
C SER A 297 -15.24 -18.03 19.30
N HIS A 298 -15.08 -16.76 18.90
CA HIS A 298 -16.13 -15.77 19.01
C HIS A 298 -16.81 -15.54 17.66
N ARG A 299 -18.11 -15.32 17.70
CA ARG A 299 -18.94 -15.09 16.50
C ARG A 299 -18.98 -13.62 16.07
N VAL A 300 -18.91 -12.73 17.03
CA VAL A 300 -19.00 -11.29 16.79
C VAL A 300 -17.75 -10.60 17.31
N LEU A 301 -17.20 -9.71 16.50
CA LEU A 301 -16.20 -8.70 16.89
C LEU A 301 -16.85 -7.33 16.80
N VAL A 302 -16.88 -6.59 17.92
CA VAL A 302 -17.28 -5.19 17.93
C VAL A 302 -16.03 -4.32 18.01
N SER A 303 -15.79 -3.50 17.00
CA SER A 303 -14.57 -2.67 16.89
C SER A 303 -14.91 -1.18 16.82
N THR A 304 -14.06 -0.35 17.42
CA THR A 304 -13.99 1.09 17.06
C THR A 304 -13.08 1.27 15.84
N ASP A 305 -13.10 2.46 15.22
CA ASP A 305 -12.27 2.76 14.05
C ASP A 305 -10.78 2.58 14.38
N ALA A 306 -10.27 3.22 15.45
CA ALA A 306 -8.89 3.08 15.90
C ALA A 306 -8.52 1.63 16.30
N GLY A 307 -9.45 0.89 16.90
CA GLY A 307 -9.24 -0.51 17.23
C GLY A 307 -9.01 -1.38 16.01
N GLY A 308 -9.78 -1.15 14.94
CA GLY A 308 -9.72 -1.92 13.70
C GLY A 308 -8.54 -1.61 12.79
N GLU A 309 -7.79 -0.56 13.03
CA GLU A 309 -6.69 -0.15 12.16
C GLU A 309 -5.55 -1.19 12.08
N GLY A 310 -5.05 -1.40 10.86
CA GLY A 310 -3.91 -2.30 10.60
C GLY A 310 -4.22 -3.80 10.63
N LEU A 311 -5.41 -4.23 11.09
CA LEU A 311 -5.75 -5.65 11.21
C LEU A 311 -6.24 -6.26 9.89
N ASN A 312 -5.95 -7.54 9.72
CA ASN A 312 -6.48 -8.36 8.63
C ASN A 312 -7.58 -9.28 9.16
N LEU A 313 -8.83 -8.98 8.80
CA LEU A 313 -10.03 -9.68 9.24
C LEU A 313 -10.74 -10.41 8.10
N GLN A 314 -10.03 -10.73 7.02
CA GLN A 314 -10.59 -11.32 5.79
C GLN A 314 -11.19 -12.72 5.96
N PHE A 315 -11.03 -13.37 7.12
CA PHE A 315 -11.73 -14.61 7.46
C PHE A 315 -13.22 -14.37 7.78
N ALA A 316 -13.62 -13.12 8.06
CA ALA A 316 -15.01 -12.69 8.07
C ALA A 316 -15.36 -12.03 6.73
N HIS A 317 -16.63 -12.07 6.33
CA HIS A 317 -17.12 -11.45 5.09
C HIS A 317 -18.37 -10.59 5.30
N VAL A 318 -18.90 -10.59 6.50
CA VAL A 318 -20.05 -9.74 6.90
C VAL A 318 -19.56 -8.63 7.81
N ILE A 319 -19.88 -7.41 7.45
CA ILE A 319 -19.60 -6.21 8.21
C ILE A 319 -20.89 -5.43 8.43
N ILE A 320 -21.12 -5.00 9.68
CA ILE A 320 -22.24 -4.15 10.06
C ILE A 320 -21.69 -2.85 10.61
N ASN A 321 -21.99 -1.74 9.96
CA ASN A 321 -21.71 -0.41 10.47
C ASN A 321 -22.91 0.03 11.32
N TYR A 322 -22.78 -0.09 12.64
CA TYR A 322 -23.82 0.23 13.60
C TYR A 322 -24.10 1.73 13.65
N ASP A 323 -23.06 2.53 13.55
CA ASP A 323 -23.10 3.96 13.28
C ASP A 323 -22.26 4.29 12.03
N LEU A 324 -22.66 5.34 11.33
CA LEU A 324 -22.05 5.74 10.07
C LEU A 324 -21.16 6.96 10.29
N PRO A 325 -19.86 6.85 10.00
CA PRO A 325 -19.01 8.04 10.00
C PRO A 325 -19.50 9.03 8.95
N TRP A 326 -19.45 10.31 9.23
CA TRP A 326 -19.90 11.32 8.28
C TRP A 326 -19.05 11.37 7.02
N ASN A 327 -17.74 11.12 7.15
CA ASN A 327 -16.87 10.92 6.00
C ASN A 327 -17.09 9.51 5.37
N PRO A 328 -17.55 9.42 4.12
CA PRO A 328 -17.81 8.14 3.44
C PRO A 328 -16.55 7.29 3.25
N MET A 329 -15.35 7.88 3.24
CA MET A 329 -14.11 7.12 3.11
C MET A 329 -13.76 6.30 4.34
N ARG A 330 -14.11 6.76 5.55
CA ARG A 330 -13.99 5.94 6.76
C ARG A 330 -14.83 4.66 6.66
N LEU A 331 -16.00 4.74 6.00
CA LEU A 331 -16.81 3.57 5.72
C LEU A 331 -16.09 2.59 4.76
N GLU A 332 -15.47 3.10 3.70
CA GLU A 332 -14.67 2.28 2.77
C GLU A 332 -13.46 1.66 3.46
N GLN A 333 -12.80 2.37 4.38
CA GLN A 333 -11.70 1.85 5.17
C GLN A 333 -12.15 0.72 6.10
N ARG A 334 -13.33 0.84 6.75
CA ARG A 334 -13.93 -0.24 7.55
C ARG A 334 -14.18 -1.48 6.70
N ILE A 335 -14.82 -1.33 5.53
CA ILE A 335 -15.09 -2.43 4.61
C ILE A 335 -13.79 -3.06 4.10
N GLY A 336 -12.76 -2.26 3.87
CA GLY A 336 -11.42 -2.69 3.48
C GLY A 336 -10.72 -3.62 4.51
N ARG A 337 -11.24 -3.77 5.73
CA ARG A 337 -10.70 -4.74 6.71
C ARG A 337 -11.01 -6.18 6.33
N VAL A 338 -12.10 -6.43 5.62
CA VAL A 338 -12.55 -7.75 5.16
C VAL A 338 -12.45 -7.91 3.65
N ASP A 339 -12.60 -6.82 2.89
CA ASP A 339 -12.56 -6.80 1.42
C ASP A 339 -11.13 -6.65 0.91
N ARG A 340 -10.38 -7.76 0.94
CA ARG A 340 -8.95 -7.85 0.58
C ARG A 340 -8.69 -8.95 -0.43
N ILE A 341 -7.52 -8.93 -1.04
CA ILE A 341 -7.01 -10.01 -1.90
C ILE A 341 -7.05 -11.35 -1.12
N GLY A 342 -7.67 -12.36 -1.73
CA GLY A 342 -7.83 -13.67 -1.10
C GLY A 342 -9.12 -13.87 -0.31
N GLN A 343 -10.03 -12.89 -0.28
CA GLN A 343 -11.37 -13.06 0.29
C GLN A 343 -12.17 -14.10 -0.54
N PRO A 344 -12.52 -15.28 0.05
CA PRO A 344 -13.18 -16.34 -0.71
C PRO A 344 -14.67 -16.08 -0.94
N LYS A 345 -15.30 -15.24 -0.11
CA LYS A 345 -16.76 -14.97 -0.14
C LYS A 345 -17.06 -13.56 -0.63
N THR A 346 -18.31 -13.35 -1.09
CA THR A 346 -18.82 -12.00 -1.38
C THR A 346 -18.95 -11.20 -0.09
N VAL A 347 -18.30 -10.05 -0.01
CA VAL A 347 -18.38 -9.18 1.16
C VAL A 347 -19.76 -8.54 1.23
N ARG A 348 -20.38 -8.61 2.41
CA ARG A 348 -21.66 -7.97 2.72
C ARG A 348 -21.45 -6.86 3.73
N ALA A 349 -21.72 -5.63 3.32
CA ALA A 349 -21.64 -4.45 4.16
C ALA A 349 -23.05 -3.91 4.44
N ILE A 350 -23.45 -3.92 5.70
CA ILE A 350 -24.76 -3.46 6.17
C ILE A 350 -24.55 -2.17 6.94
N ASN A 351 -25.26 -1.13 6.57
CA ASN A 351 -25.14 0.23 7.12
C ASN A 351 -26.41 0.63 7.83
N PHE A 352 -26.42 0.73 9.16
CA PHE A 352 -27.59 1.13 9.93
C PHE A 352 -27.72 2.65 10.05
N VAL A 353 -28.93 3.14 9.85
CA VAL A 353 -29.27 4.55 10.01
C VAL A 353 -30.71 4.69 10.50
N PHE A 354 -31.02 5.65 11.34
CA PHE A 354 -32.40 5.90 11.74
C PHE A 354 -33.18 6.55 10.59
N LYS A 355 -34.33 5.95 10.22
CA LYS A 355 -35.14 6.31 9.04
C LYS A 355 -35.57 7.79 9.00
N ASP A 356 -35.94 8.37 10.13
CA ASP A 356 -36.46 9.74 10.23
C ASP A 356 -35.42 10.75 10.76
N SER A 357 -34.11 10.36 10.73
CA SER A 357 -33.02 11.22 11.15
C SER A 357 -32.55 12.18 10.06
N VAL A 358 -31.90 13.27 10.49
CA VAL A 358 -31.23 14.20 9.58
C VAL A 358 -30.14 13.48 8.80
N GLU A 359 -29.40 12.60 9.46
CA GLU A 359 -28.33 11.79 8.89
C GLU A 359 -28.81 10.91 7.75
N PHE A 360 -29.99 10.30 7.86
CA PHE A 360 -30.58 9.49 6.79
C PHE A 360 -30.86 10.33 5.54
N ARG A 361 -31.50 11.49 5.70
CA ARG A 361 -31.81 12.37 4.57
C ARG A 361 -30.56 12.90 3.88
N VAL A 362 -29.56 13.32 4.65
CA VAL A 362 -28.27 13.75 4.08
C VAL A 362 -27.60 12.63 3.30
N ARG A 363 -27.58 11.42 3.88
CA ARG A 363 -26.99 10.23 3.23
C ARG A 363 -27.69 9.84 1.94
N GLU A 364 -29.00 9.82 1.92
CA GLU A 364 -29.78 9.48 0.74
C GLU A 364 -29.41 10.41 -0.45
N VAL A 365 -29.37 11.72 -0.21
CA VAL A 365 -29.00 12.70 -1.25
C VAL A 365 -27.51 12.58 -1.63
N LEU A 366 -26.63 12.41 -0.64
CA LEU A 366 -25.19 12.34 -0.82
C LEU A 366 -24.79 11.09 -1.62
N GLU A 367 -25.32 9.91 -1.31
CA GLU A 367 -24.98 8.67 -2.01
C GLU A 367 -25.37 8.71 -3.49
N GLN A 368 -26.53 9.27 -3.80
CA GLN A 368 -26.95 9.48 -5.19
C GLN A 368 -25.96 10.37 -5.97
N LYS A 369 -25.49 11.46 -5.33
CA LYS A 369 -24.56 12.41 -5.98
C LYS A 369 -23.13 11.85 -6.08
N LEU A 370 -22.64 11.15 -5.04
CA LEU A 370 -21.34 10.51 -5.07
C LEU A 370 -21.31 9.37 -6.10
N ALA A 371 -22.38 8.63 -6.29
CA ALA A 371 -22.45 7.61 -7.32
C ALA A 371 -22.18 8.17 -8.73
N VAL A 372 -22.67 9.38 -9.04
CA VAL A 372 -22.37 10.08 -10.28
C VAL A 372 -20.88 10.41 -10.39
N ILE A 373 -20.29 10.95 -9.32
CA ILE A 373 -18.85 11.29 -9.27
C ILE A 373 -18.00 10.02 -9.42
N PHE A 374 -18.34 8.94 -8.72
CA PHE A 374 -17.62 7.67 -8.82
C PHE A 374 -17.67 7.07 -10.23
N ASN A 375 -18.81 7.22 -10.92
CA ASN A 375 -18.93 6.76 -12.30
C ASN A 375 -18.14 7.64 -13.28
N GLU A 376 -18.05 8.94 -13.03
CA GLU A 376 -17.34 9.90 -13.89
C GLU A 376 -15.82 9.84 -13.71
N PHE A 377 -15.34 9.74 -12.48
CA PHE A 377 -13.91 9.87 -12.15
C PHE A 377 -13.23 8.56 -11.72
N GLY A 378 -13.99 7.52 -11.43
CA GLY A 378 -13.52 6.26 -10.85
C GLY A 378 -13.41 6.32 -9.32
N ILE A 379 -13.71 5.21 -8.64
CA ILE A 379 -13.76 5.14 -7.17
C ILE A 379 -12.40 5.40 -6.55
N ASP A 380 -11.33 4.78 -7.08
CA ASP A 380 -10.02 4.83 -6.46
C ASP A 380 -9.39 6.23 -6.53
N LYS A 381 -9.65 6.99 -7.60
CA LYS A 381 -9.15 8.38 -7.75
C LYS A 381 -9.95 9.37 -6.90
N THR A 382 -11.25 9.15 -6.79
CA THR A 382 -12.12 9.95 -5.93
C THR A 382 -11.79 9.68 -4.46
N GLY A 383 -11.44 8.44 -4.13
CA GLY A 383 -11.05 8.03 -2.79
C GLY A 383 -9.87 8.83 -2.23
N ASP A 384 -8.87 9.14 -3.04
CA ASP A 384 -7.70 9.93 -2.60
C ASP A 384 -8.07 11.34 -2.12
N VAL A 385 -9.07 11.97 -2.77
CA VAL A 385 -9.55 13.30 -2.40
C VAL A 385 -10.47 13.22 -1.18
N LEU A 386 -11.37 12.24 -1.16
CA LEU A 386 -12.32 12.05 -0.06
C LEU A 386 -11.65 11.62 1.27
N ASP A 387 -10.45 11.02 1.20
CA ASP A 387 -9.65 10.64 2.38
C ASP A 387 -8.78 11.81 2.91
N SER A 388 -8.88 12.99 2.31
CA SER A 388 -8.17 14.17 2.78
C SER A 388 -8.85 14.79 4.02
N THR A 389 -8.05 15.40 4.90
CA THR A 389 -8.55 16.18 6.06
C THR A 389 -9.54 17.24 5.60
N GLN A 390 -9.28 17.89 4.47
CA GLN A 390 -10.12 18.94 3.90
C GLN A 390 -11.50 18.41 3.47
N ALA A 391 -11.56 17.19 2.92
CA ALA A 391 -12.85 16.56 2.61
C ALA A 391 -13.59 16.16 3.90
N GLY A 392 -12.88 15.73 4.95
CA GLY A 392 -13.45 15.51 6.29
C GLY A 392 -14.17 16.75 6.81
N GLU A 393 -13.49 17.90 6.80
CA GLU A 393 -14.08 19.20 7.18
C GLU A 393 -15.33 19.55 6.36
N MET A 394 -15.29 19.36 5.04
CA MET A 394 -16.43 19.62 4.17
C MET A 394 -17.66 18.77 4.51
N PHE A 395 -17.47 17.50 4.86
CA PHE A 395 -18.58 16.64 5.28
C PHE A 395 -19.12 17.03 6.62
N GLU A 396 -18.30 17.38 7.60
CA GLU A 396 -18.76 17.85 8.91
C GLU A 396 -19.53 19.15 8.80
N ASP A 397 -19.04 20.12 8.05
CA ASP A 397 -19.74 21.38 7.76
C ASP A 397 -21.09 21.14 7.07
N MET A 398 -21.15 20.19 6.14
CA MET A 398 -22.37 19.81 5.44
C MET A 398 -23.41 19.22 6.40
N PHE A 399 -23.03 18.28 7.26
CA PHE A 399 -23.91 17.68 8.24
C PHE A 399 -24.34 18.70 9.31
N ALA A 400 -23.41 19.53 9.78
CA ALA A 400 -23.73 20.63 10.69
C ALA A 400 -24.78 21.61 10.09
N SER A 401 -24.57 22.01 8.83
CA SER A 401 -25.52 22.84 8.10
C SER A 401 -26.89 22.17 7.94
N ALA A 402 -26.94 20.87 7.70
CA ALA A 402 -28.17 20.10 7.58
C ALA A 402 -28.93 19.96 8.92
N ILE A 403 -28.20 19.83 10.03
CA ILE A 403 -28.81 19.85 11.40
C ILE A 403 -29.43 21.19 11.71
N LEU A 404 -28.73 22.27 11.35
CA LEU A 404 -29.19 23.66 11.60
C LEU A 404 -30.38 24.06 10.71
N ASN A 405 -30.37 23.61 9.45
CA ASN A 405 -31.39 23.92 8.46
C ASN A 405 -31.81 22.68 7.68
N PRO A 406 -32.70 21.84 8.21
CA PRO A 406 -33.16 20.62 7.55
C PRO A 406 -33.83 20.83 6.19
N ASP A 407 -34.42 22.01 5.92
CA ASP A 407 -35.04 22.33 4.64
C ASP A 407 -34.01 22.66 3.56
N GLY A 408 -32.76 22.98 3.93
CA GLY A 408 -31.65 23.32 3.05
C GLY A 408 -30.72 22.16 2.73
N ILE A 409 -31.03 20.91 3.09
CA ILE A 409 -30.15 19.74 2.93
C ILE A 409 -29.67 19.57 1.49
N GLU A 410 -30.57 19.65 0.52
CA GLU A 410 -30.21 19.47 -0.89
C GLU A 410 -29.24 20.54 -1.39
N THR A 411 -29.42 21.78 -0.93
CA THR A 411 -28.53 22.90 -1.28
C THR A 411 -27.15 22.71 -0.66
N SER A 412 -27.08 22.31 0.61
CA SER A 412 -25.81 22.04 1.32
C SER A 412 -25.04 20.89 0.68
N VAL A 413 -25.71 19.78 0.38
CA VAL A 413 -25.11 18.63 -0.30
C VAL A 413 -24.61 19.02 -1.71
N ASN A 414 -25.40 19.75 -2.50
CA ASN A 414 -24.99 20.19 -3.84
C ASN A 414 -23.76 21.11 -3.77
N HIS A 415 -23.68 22.00 -2.81
CA HIS A 415 -22.51 22.89 -2.62
C HIS A 415 -21.25 22.08 -2.28
N THR A 416 -21.34 21.14 -1.33
CA THR A 416 -20.23 20.27 -0.93
C THR A 416 -19.78 19.39 -2.08
N VAL A 417 -20.70 18.77 -2.80
CA VAL A 417 -20.44 17.92 -3.97
C VAL A 417 -19.77 18.72 -5.10
N ALA A 418 -20.20 19.96 -5.34
CA ALA A 418 -19.55 20.84 -6.33
C ALA A 418 -18.11 21.20 -5.94
N ARG A 419 -17.86 21.49 -4.66
CA ARG A 419 -16.49 21.72 -4.15
C ARG A 419 -15.62 20.48 -4.31
N LEU A 420 -16.10 19.31 -3.89
CA LEU A 420 -15.40 18.04 -4.07
C LEU A 420 -15.08 17.74 -5.53
N ARG A 421 -16.02 18.00 -6.44
CA ARG A 421 -15.82 17.81 -7.88
C ARG A 421 -14.72 18.71 -8.43
N ASN A 422 -14.65 19.95 -8.01
CA ASN A 422 -13.59 20.87 -8.39
C ASN A 422 -12.23 20.41 -7.85
N GLU A 423 -12.17 19.96 -6.60
CA GLU A 423 -10.93 19.41 -6.02
C GLU A 423 -10.48 18.13 -6.75
N ILE A 424 -11.40 17.21 -7.04
CA ILE A 424 -11.10 16.00 -7.80
C ILE A 424 -10.56 16.38 -9.19
N GLN A 425 -11.11 17.40 -9.84
CA GLN A 425 -10.65 17.87 -11.13
C GLN A 425 -9.27 18.50 -11.06
N GLN A 426 -8.98 19.33 -10.06
CA GLN A 426 -7.65 19.88 -9.82
C GLN A 426 -6.63 18.78 -9.50
N VAL A 427 -6.98 17.81 -8.65
CA VAL A 427 -6.16 16.65 -8.36
C VAL A 427 -5.98 15.79 -9.61
N ARG A 428 -6.97 15.68 -10.50
CA ARG A 428 -6.86 14.97 -11.77
C ARG A 428 -5.86 15.65 -12.74
N GLU A 429 -5.89 16.94 -12.85
CA GLU A 429 -4.92 17.71 -13.63
C GLU A 429 -3.51 17.56 -13.06
N THR A 430 -3.39 17.57 -11.72
CA THR A 430 -2.13 17.31 -11.01
C THR A 430 -1.79 15.82 -11.00
N SER A 431 -2.74 14.91 -10.88
CA SER A 431 -2.53 13.46 -10.86
C SER A 431 -2.35 12.83 -12.25
N ALA A 432 -2.57 13.57 -13.33
CA ALA A 432 -2.01 13.21 -14.63
C ALA A 432 -0.47 13.10 -14.55
N ILE A 433 0.14 13.77 -13.60
CA ILE A 433 1.56 13.66 -13.24
C ILE A 433 1.83 12.33 -12.49
N TYR A 434 0.87 11.78 -11.72
CA TYR A 434 1.06 10.63 -10.84
C TYR A 434 0.39 9.33 -11.34
N GLY A 435 -0.45 9.43 -12.37
CA GLY A 435 -1.31 8.33 -12.82
C GLY A 435 -0.66 7.45 -13.88
N ILE A 436 0.24 6.57 -13.46
CA ILE A 436 0.56 5.40 -14.24
C ILE A 436 -0.32 4.26 -13.70
N SER A 437 -1.51 4.19 -14.24
CA SER A 437 -2.28 2.96 -14.24
C SER A 437 -1.98 2.32 -15.59
N ASP A 438 -0.89 1.57 -15.67
CA ASP A 438 -0.73 0.62 -16.77
C ASP A 438 -1.88 -0.37 -16.65
N GLU A 439 -2.61 -0.57 -17.74
CA GLU A 439 -3.59 -1.65 -17.78
C GLU A 439 -2.84 -2.96 -17.53
N PRO A 440 -3.34 -3.84 -16.63
CA PRO A 440 -2.68 -5.09 -16.33
C PRO A 440 -2.51 -5.90 -17.63
N ASP A 441 -1.27 -6.15 -18.04
CA ASP A 441 -0.97 -6.95 -19.21
C ASP A 441 -1.07 -8.44 -18.85
N VAL A 442 -2.23 -9.03 -19.13
CA VAL A 442 -2.50 -10.46 -18.93
C VAL A 442 -1.52 -11.32 -19.71
N GLN A 443 -1.13 -10.90 -20.92
CA GLN A 443 -0.18 -11.65 -21.74
C GLN A 443 1.23 -11.62 -21.17
N ALA A 444 1.65 -10.48 -20.57
CA ALA A 444 2.92 -10.42 -19.85
C ALA A 444 2.90 -11.29 -18.59
N ALA A 445 1.79 -11.28 -17.84
CA ALA A 445 1.61 -12.15 -16.68
C ALA A 445 1.63 -13.64 -17.05
N GLU A 446 0.99 -14.02 -18.15
CA GLU A 446 1.01 -15.39 -18.66
C GLU A 446 2.41 -15.81 -19.16
N ARG A 447 3.13 -14.92 -19.84
CA ARG A 447 4.54 -15.14 -20.22
C ARG A 447 5.43 -15.38 -19.01
N LEU A 448 5.27 -14.58 -17.92
CA LEU A 448 6.02 -14.78 -16.68
C LEU A 448 5.64 -16.09 -15.98
N ARG A 449 4.37 -16.48 -16.03
CA ARG A 449 3.86 -17.72 -15.42
C ARG A 449 4.36 -18.98 -16.13
N SER A 450 4.42 -18.95 -17.45
CA SER A 450 4.89 -20.04 -18.31
C SER A 450 6.41 -19.98 -18.56
N HIS A 451 7.10 -19.00 -17.97
CA HIS A 451 8.53 -18.83 -18.15
C HIS A 451 9.31 -20.06 -17.65
N PRO A 452 10.21 -20.63 -18.45
CA PRO A 452 10.93 -21.86 -18.10
C PRO A 452 12.01 -21.66 -17.03
N LEU A 453 12.19 -20.45 -16.49
CA LEU A 453 13.23 -20.14 -15.50
C LEU A 453 13.24 -21.06 -14.27
N PRO A 454 12.11 -21.41 -13.63
CA PRO A 454 12.10 -22.36 -12.52
C PRO A 454 12.68 -23.72 -12.90
N HIS A 455 12.36 -24.21 -14.09
CA HIS A 455 12.90 -25.46 -14.63
C HIS A 455 14.42 -25.38 -14.87
N TRP A 456 14.91 -24.27 -15.41
CA TRP A 456 16.34 -24.09 -15.64
C TRP A 456 17.11 -23.93 -14.32
N VAL A 457 16.57 -23.22 -13.34
CA VAL A 457 17.17 -23.12 -12.00
C VAL A 457 17.23 -24.48 -11.32
N GLU A 458 16.16 -25.29 -11.44
CA GLU A 458 16.14 -26.68 -10.98
C GLU A 458 17.27 -27.49 -11.63
N ARG A 459 17.35 -27.51 -12.96
CA ARG A 459 18.37 -28.27 -13.70
C ARG A 459 19.79 -27.82 -13.36
N MET A 460 20.03 -26.51 -13.30
CA MET A 460 21.34 -25.95 -12.93
C MET A 460 21.73 -26.38 -11.52
N THR A 461 20.85 -26.26 -10.56
CA THR A 461 21.14 -26.59 -9.16
C THR A 461 21.36 -28.07 -8.96
N VAL A 462 20.48 -28.91 -9.52
CA VAL A 462 20.58 -30.37 -9.43
C VAL A 462 21.84 -30.88 -10.18
N GLY A 463 22.09 -30.34 -11.38
CA GLY A 463 23.30 -30.67 -12.16
C GLY A 463 24.58 -30.31 -11.42
N TYR A 464 24.64 -29.15 -10.83
CA TYR A 464 25.78 -28.73 -10.00
C TYR A 464 26.02 -29.68 -8.82
N LEU A 465 24.97 -29.99 -8.05
CA LEU A 465 25.09 -30.88 -6.88
C LEU A 465 25.61 -32.25 -7.29
N ASN A 466 25.05 -32.86 -8.34
CA ASN A 466 25.45 -34.18 -8.82
C ASN A 466 26.90 -34.22 -9.34
N SER A 467 27.41 -33.09 -9.88
CA SER A 467 28.74 -32.98 -10.44
C SER A 467 29.82 -32.58 -9.44
N HIS A 468 29.47 -32.00 -8.31
CA HIS A 468 30.40 -31.39 -7.34
C HIS A 468 30.35 -32.03 -5.95
N GLY A 469 29.95 -33.32 -5.87
CA GLY A 469 29.96 -34.05 -4.60
C GLY A 469 28.82 -33.74 -3.63
N GLY A 470 27.78 -33.03 -4.10
CA GLY A 470 26.50 -32.92 -3.41
C GLY A 470 25.58 -34.10 -3.75
N ALA A 471 24.35 -34.05 -3.25
CA ALA A 471 23.30 -35.01 -3.59
C ALA A 471 21.96 -34.33 -3.80
N ALA A 472 21.21 -34.79 -4.82
CA ALA A 472 19.87 -34.33 -5.10
C ALA A 472 18.92 -35.52 -5.26
N SER A 473 17.90 -35.61 -4.43
CA SER A 473 16.90 -36.70 -4.49
C SER A 473 15.50 -36.08 -4.71
N ARG A 474 14.87 -36.44 -5.82
CA ARG A 474 13.50 -35.98 -6.13
C ARG A 474 12.47 -36.82 -5.37
N LYS A 475 11.57 -36.16 -4.68
CA LYS A 475 10.34 -36.73 -4.14
C LYS A 475 9.18 -36.36 -5.06
N ARG A 476 7.94 -36.75 -4.72
CA ARG A 476 6.78 -36.50 -5.62
C ARG A 476 6.64 -35.05 -6.11
N SER A 477 6.81 -34.07 -5.20
CA SER A 477 6.59 -32.64 -5.48
C SER A 477 7.67 -31.71 -4.92
N TRP A 478 8.74 -32.24 -4.38
CA TRP A 478 9.88 -31.47 -3.85
C TRP A 478 11.19 -32.24 -4.00
N TRP A 479 12.30 -31.54 -3.72
CA TRP A 479 13.64 -32.09 -3.70
C TRP A 479 14.22 -32.14 -2.30
N GLU A 480 14.99 -33.15 -2.02
CA GLU A 480 15.94 -33.20 -0.90
C GLU A 480 17.32 -32.92 -1.50
N LEU A 481 17.94 -31.83 -1.06
CA LEU A 481 19.20 -31.36 -1.61
C LEU A 481 20.24 -31.26 -0.51
N ASN A 482 21.42 -31.91 -0.76
CA ASN A 482 22.57 -31.84 0.12
C ASN A 482 23.70 -31.15 -0.64
N TRP A 483 24.18 -30.04 -0.13
CA TRP A 483 25.25 -29.28 -0.73
C TRP A 483 26.61 -29.86 -0.32
N PRO A 484 27.70 -29.66 -1.10
CA PRO A 484 29.03 -30.19 -0.80
C PRO A 484 29.61 -29.71 0.54
N ASP A 485 29.13 -28.56 1.04
CA ASP A 485 29.49 -27.97 2.34
C ASP A 485 28.67 -28.50 3.51
N GLY A 486 27.80 -29.49 3.28
CA GLY A 486 26.97 -30.11 4.30
C GLY A 486 25.64 -29.45 4.60
N GLN A 487 25.29 -28.36 3.92
CA GLN A 487 23.96 -27.75 4.10
C GLN A 487 22.88 -28.59 3.41
N GLU A 488 21.79 -28.84 4.15
CA GLU A 488 20.65 -29.63 3.69
C GLU A 488 19.39 -28.79 3.49
N TYR A 489 18.67 -29.06 2.40
CA TYR A 489 17.31 -28.60 2.16
C TYR A 489 16.39 -29.81 2.04
N ARG A 490 15.59 -30.06 3.08
CA ARG A 490 14.72 -31.25 3.16
C ARG A 490 13.47 -31.18 2.31
N LYS A 491 13.00 -29.95 1.98
CA LYS A 491 11.85 -29.71 1.11
C LYS A 491 12.15 -28.51 0.22
N ALA A 492 12.99 -28.70 -0.79
CA ALA A 492 13.30 -27.66 -1.77
C ALA A 492 12.32 -27.72 -2.95
N VAL A 493 11.84 -26.57 -3.38
CA VAL A 493 11.02 -26.40 -4.58
C VAL A 493 11.56 -25.23 -5.40
N PHE A 494 11.39 -25.27 -6.71
CA PHE A 494 11.87 -24.24 -7.63
C PHE A 494 10.74 -23.38 -8.19
N ASN A 495 9.48 -23.77 -7.97
CA ASN A 495 8.30 -23.06 -8.42
C ASN A 495 7.55 -22.46 -7.23
N ALA A 496 7.20 -21.17 -7.30
CA ALA A 496 6.47 -20.46 -6.25
C ALA A 496 5.13 -21.13 -5.91
N ARG A 497 4.39 -21.64 -6.91
CA ARG A 497 3.11 -22.34 -6.68
C ARG A 497 3.26 -23.63 -5.88
N GLU A 498 4.38 -24.34 -6.04
CA GLU A 498 4.67 -25.53 -5.24
C GLU A 498 5.04 -25.15 -3.81
N ALA A 499 5.75 -24.02 -3.64
CA ALA A 499 6.07 -23.47 -2.33
C ALA A 499 4.80 -23.09 -1.55
N ASP A 500 3.82 -22.46 -2.19
CA ASP A 500 2.55 -22.06 -1.57
C ASP A 500 1.67 -23.25 -1.15
N ARG A 501 1.80 -24.39 -1.85
CA ARG A 501 1.02 -25.61 -1.57
C ARG A 501 1.62 -26.50 -0.48
N LEU A 502 2.88 -26.33 -0.19
CA LEU A 502 3.64 -27.21 0.71
C LEU A 502 4.05 -26.49 1.98
N THR A 503 3.56 -26.95 3.11
CA THR A 503 3.99 -26.44 4.42
C THR A 503 5.49 -26.69 4.64
N ASN A 504 6.23 -25.65 5.03
CA ASN A 504 7.67 -25.66 5.28
C ASN A 504 8.53 -26.01 4.06
N ALA A 505 8.10 -25.66 2.86
CA ALA A 505 8.93 -25.76 1.66
C ALA A 505 9.88 -24.55 1.55
N THR A 506 11.10 -24.78 1.10
CA THR A 506 12.07 -23.73 0.79
C THR A 506 12.07 -23.49 -0.71
N LEU A 507 11.68 -22.27 -1.13
CA LEU A 507 11.77 -21.86 -2.53
C LEU A 507 13.24 -21.55 -2.88
N LEU A 508 13.75 -22.22 -3.87
CA LEU A 508 15.06 -21.99 -4.45
C LEU A 508 14.92 -21.32 -5.81
N ASN A 509 15.00 -20.01 -5.83
CA ASN A 509 14.99 -19.17 -7.02
C ASN A 509 16.31 -18.35 -7.10
N LEU A 510 16.41 -17.41 -8.03
CA LEU A 510 17.59 -16.55 -8.19
C LEU A 510 17.78 -15.53 -7.03
N GLU A 511 16.84 -15.41 -6.13
CA GLU A 511 16.97 -14.60 -4.90
C GLU A 511 17.77 -15.35 -3.82
N ASN A 512 17.75 -16.68 -3.87
CA ASN A 512 18.57 -17.49 -2.98
C ASN A 512 20.06 -17.28 -3.31
N ASN A 513 20.86 -16.89 -2.32
CA ASN A 513 22.27 -16.52 -2.51
C ASN A 513 23.10 -17.64 -3.14
N ARG A 514 22.81 -18.91 -2.82
CA ARG A 514 23.54 -20.07 -3.38
C ARG A 514 23.20 -20.27 -4.85
N VAL A 515 21.92 -20.25 -5.19
CA VAL A 515 21.45 -20.37 -6.57
C VAL A 515 21.96 -19.22 -7.42
N ARG A 516 21.91 -18.00 -6.87
CA ARG A 516 22.48 -16.80 -7.50
C ARG A 516 23.98 -16.95 -7.73
N GLY A 517 24.70 -17.49 -6.75
CA GLY A 517 26.13 -17.76 -6.87
C GLY A 517 26.46 -18.71 -8.04
N LEU A 518 25.65 -19.75 -8.25
CA LEU A 518 25.81 -20.65 -9.41
C LEU A 518 25.58 -19.91 -10.74
N ALA A 519 24.56 -19.07 -10.81
CA ALA A 519 24.21 -18.31 -12.02
C ALA A 519 25.25 -17.22 -12.36
N LEU A 520 25.88 -16.62 -11.35
CA LEU A 520 26.86 -15.53 -11.54
C LEU A 520 28.28 -16.03 -11.81
N ASN A 521 28.64 -17.22 -11.34
CA ASN A 521 29.99 -17.80 -11.47
C ASN A 521 30.02 -18.80 -12.61
N LEU A 522 29.58 -18.40 -13.81
CA LEU A 522 29.64 -19.22 -14.99
C LEU A 522 31.12 -19.48 -15.37
N PRO A 523 31.49 -20.73 -15.73
CA PRO A 523 32.83 -21.05 -16.17
C PRO A 523 33.14 -20.32 -17.50
N GLN A 524 34.40 -19.91 -17.65
CA GLN A 524 34.90 -19.32 -18.89
C GLN A 524 35.65 -20.40 -19.68
N ILE A 525 35.42 -20.45 -20.99
CA ILE A 525 36.15 -21.34 -21.90
C ILE A 525 37.41 -20.61 -22.35
N ALA A 526 38.56 -21.23 -22.14
CA ALA A 526 39.83 -20.72 -22.61
C ALA A 526 40.21 -21.34 -23.99
N ALA A 527 40.95 -20.58 -24.78
CA ALA A 527 41.51 -21.09 -26.01
C ALA A 527 42.39 -22.34 -25.76
N GLY A 528 42.20 -23.38 -26.54
CA GLY A 528 42.91 -24.64 -26.34
C GLY A 528 42.23 -25.62 -25.37
N GLN A 529 41.12 -25.23 -24.72
CA GLN A 529 40.35 -26.19 -23.95
C GLN A 529 39.65 -27.19 -24.88
N PRO A 530 39.68 -28.51 -24.61
CA PRO A 530 38.96 -29.49 -25.40
C PRO A 530 37.47 -29.19 -25.49
N LEU A 531 36.92 -29.26 -26.71
CA LEU A 531 35.51 -28.93 -26.93
C LEU A 531 34.68 -30.18 -27.20
N PRO A 532 33.48 -30.35 -26.61
CA PRO A 532 32.66 -31.53 -26.83
C PRO A 532 32.01 -31.52 -28.22
N CYS A 533 31.99 -32.72 -28.84
CA CYS A 533 31.20 -33.01 -30.02
C CYS A 533 29.93 -33.70 -29.59
N VAL A 534 28.79 -33.04 -29.84
CA VAL A 534 27.49 -33.47 -29.32
C VAL A 534 26.52 -33.82 -30.45
N SER A 535 25.71 -34.84 -30.22
CA SER A 535 24.48 -35.07 -30.97
C SER A 535 23.28 -34.61 -30.15
N VAL A 536 22.35 -33.92 -30.78
CA VAL A 536 21.14 -33.36 -30.14
C VAL A 536 19.93 -34.03 -30.75
N GLY A 537 19.09 -34.62 -29.92
CA GLY A 537 17.87 -35.29 -30.35
C GLY A 537 16.92 -34.32 -31.04
N GLY A 538 16.29 -34.76 -32.15
CA GLY A 538 15.33 -33.93 -32.89
C GLY A 538 15.94 -32.92 -33.87
N LEU A 539 17.26 -32.73 -33.89
CA LEU A 539 17.89 -31.89 -34.93
C LEU A 539 17.95 -32.61 -36.26
N PRO A 540 17.65 -31.94 -37.40
CA PRO A 540 17.80 -32.50 -38.71
C PRO A 540 19.25 -32.95 -38.98
N ALA A 541 19.42 -34.10 -39.66
CA ALA A 541 20.74 -34.66 -39.98
C ALA A 541 21.60 -33.73 -40.87
N SER A 542 21.01 -32.72 -41.49
CA SER A 542 21.72 -31.72 -42.29
C SER A 542 22.40 -30.64 -41.43
N ILE A 543 22.05 -30.54 -40.14
CA ILE A 543 22.64 -29.56 -39.24
C ILE A 543 23.87 -30.18 -38.60
N SER A 544 25.06 -29.85 -39.11
CA SER A 544 26.35 -30.17 -38.51
C SER A 544 27.28 -28.96 -38.65
N GLY A 545 28.10 -28.70 -37.64
CA GLY A 545 29.00 -27.54 -37.64
C GLY A 545 29.40 -27.11 -36.24
N LEU A 546 29.89 -25.91 -36.13
CA LEU A 546 30.36 -25.33 -34.88
C LEU A 546 29.29 -24.42 -34.29
N TRP A 547 28.99 -24.58 -33.01
CA TRP A 547 28.04 -23.76 -32.30
C TRP A 547 28.66 -23.14 -31.04
N GLY A 548 28.33 -21.86 -30.75
CA GLY A 548 28.82 -21.17 -29.56
C GLY A 548 27.81 -20.21 -28.98
N LEU A 549 27.85 -20.08 -27.67
CA LEU A 549 27.12 -19.06 -26.89
C LEU A 549 28.12 -18.11 -26.25
N PHE A 550 27.93 -16.83 -26.47
CA PHE A 550 28.82 -15.78 -25.98
C PHE A 550 28.05 -14.74 -25.15
N GLU A 551 28.70 -14.24 -24.10
CA GLU A 551 28.30 -13.04 -23.38
C GLU A 551 28.99 -11.83 -24.01
N ILE A 552 28.19 -10.88 -24.46
CA ILE A 552 28.65 -9.54 -24.85
C ILE A 552 28.54 -8.69 -23.63
N ARG A 553 29.64 -8.13 -23.18
CA ARG A 553 29.71 -7.34 -21.97
C ARG A 553 30.21 -5.94 -22.28
N LEU A 554 29.47 -4.96 -21.79
CA LEU A 554 29.85 -3.57 -21.77
C LEU A 554 30.23 -3.23 -20.32
N GLN A 555 31.48 -2.88 -20.09
CA GLN A 555 31.97 -2.42 -18.80
C GLN A 555 32.26 -0.94 -18.86
N ALA A 556 31.63 -0.15 -17.95
CA ALA A 556 31.99 1.24 -17.76
C ALA A 556 33.37 1.37 -17.16
N GLY A 557 34.09 2.47 -17.46
CA GLY A 557 35.41 2.75 -16.91
C GLY A 557 35.40 2.65 -15.38
N MET A 558 36.53 2.19 -14.82
CA MET A 558 36.67 2.09 -13.36
C MET A 558 36.60 3.48 -12.73
N TYR A 559 35.59 3.73 -11.92
CA TYR A 559 35.50 4.83 -10.99
C TYR A 559 35.41 4.24 -9.57
N GLN A 560 35.96 4.94 -8.59
CA GLN A 560 35.79 4.54 -7.20
C GLN A 560 34.29 4.65 -6.91
N LYS A 561 33.70 3.58 -6.36
CA LYS A 561 32.30 3.51 -6.05
C LYS A 561 32.00 4.46 -4.88
N THR A 562 31.95 5.78 -5.17
CA THR A 562 31.32 6.72 -4.27
C THR A 562 29.79 6.53 -4.39
N GLN A 563 29.05 6.87 -3.37
CA GLN A 563 27.58 6.73 -3.39
C GLN A 563 26.88 7.73 -4.33
N LEU A 564 27.65 8.45 -5.16
CA LEU A 564 27.19 9.57 -5.97
C LEU A 564 26.62 9.17 -7.34
N LEU A 565 27.09 8.07 -7.95
CA LEU A 565 26.62 7.61 -9.26
C LEU A 565 25.73 6.37 -9.18
N HIS A 566 24.54 6.44 -9.81
CA HIS A 566 23.56 5.36 -9.87
C HIS A 566 23.46 4.72 -11.27
N ILE A 567 24.59 4.56 -11.94
CA ILE A 567 24.70 3.95 -13.27
C ILE A 567 25.16 2.49 -13.14
N PRO A 568 24.53 1.52 -13.83
CA PRO A 568 25.04 0.16 -13.88
C PRO A 568 26.45 0.12 -14.49
N MET A 569 27.42 -0.37 -13.74
CA MET A 569 28.81 -0.48 -14.21
C MET A 569 29.00 -1.53 -15.30
N VAL A 570 28.12 -2.51 -15.37
CA VAL A 570 28.19 -3.63 -16.33
C VAL A 570 26.84 -3.85 -16.96
N ARG A 571 26.81 -3.91 -18.28
CA ARG A 571 25.64 -4.35 -19.04
C ARG A 571 26.02 -5.62 -19.82
N ARG A 572 25.09 -6.54 -19.97
CA ARG A 572 25.31 -7.84 -20.56
C ARG A 572 24.23 -8.17 -21.60
N GLY A 573 24.65 -8.86 -22.65
CA GLY A 573 23.78 -9.47 -23.64
C GLY A 573 24.36 -10.84 -24.04
N TYR A 574 23.53 -11.65 -24.65
CA TYR A 574 23.99 -13.01 -25.07
C TYR A 574 23.68 -13.21 -26.53
N VAL A 575 24.65 -13.74 -27.25
CA VAL A 575 24.54 -14.10 -28.68
C VAL A 575 24.92 -15.57 -28.88
N SER A 576 24.07 -16.28 -29.62
CA SER A 576 24.43 -17.63 -30.11
C SER A 576 24.79 -17.58 -31.58
N VAL A 577 25.83 -18.29 -31.96
CA VAL A 577 26.33 -18.39 -33.35
C VAL A 577 26.40 -19.84 -33.78
N PHE A 578 26.13 -20.10 -35.06
CA PHE A 578 26.32 -21.40 -35.68
C PHE A 578 27.01 -21.21 -37.01
N LEU A 579 28.16 -21.89 -37.14
CA LEU A 579 28.92 -21.98 -38.40
C LEU A 579 28.73 -23.37 -38.97
N SER A 580 28.25 -23.44 -40.22
CA SER A 580 28.19 -24.71 -40.94
C SER A 580 29.59 -25.30 -41.18
N GLU A 581 29.70 -26.53 -41.61
CA GLU A 581 30.99 -27.14 -41.98
C GLU A 581 31.72 -26.34 -43.10
N GLU A 582 30.95 -25.61 -43.94
CA GLU A 582 31.49 -24.71 -44.97
C GLU A 582 31.94 -23.34 -44.41
N GLY A 583 31.73 -23.08 -43.13
CA GLY A 583 32.07 -21.83 -42.45
C GLY A 583 31.04 -20.69 -42.61
N LYS A 584 29.84 -20.96 -43.12
CA LYS A 584 28.78 -19.96 -43.24
C LYS A 584 28.04 -19.75 -41.91
N LEU A 585 27.79 -18.50 -41.54
CA LEU A 585 27.10 -18.12 -40.33
C LEU A 585 25.59 -18.17 -40.51
N PHE A 586 24.85 -18.82 -39.59
CA PHE A 586 23.40 -18.94 -39.57
C PHE A 586 22.83 -18.63 -38.17
N LEU A 587 22.40 -17.40 -37.93
CA LEU A 587 21.86 -16.96 -36.63
C LEU A 587 20.51 -17.61 -36.26
N PRO A 588 19.53 -17.75 -37.16
CA PRO A 588 18.31 -18.48 -36.86
C PRO A 588 18.56 -19.95 -36.45
N THR A 589 19.47 -20.61 -37.11
CA THR A 589 19.87 -21.99 -36.78
C THR A 589 20.57 -22.04 -35.43
N ALA A 590 21.41 -21.06 -35.10
CA ALA A 590 22.05 -20.96 -33.79
C ALA A 590 21.05 -20.89 -32.66
N ARG A 591 20.00 -20.08 -32.83
CA ARG A 591 18.91 -19.92 -31.85
C ARG A 591 18.10 -21.23 -31.73
N HIS A 592 17.76 -21.84 -32.84
CA HIS A 592 17.06 -23.14 -32.83
C HIS A 592 17.86 -24.22 -32.10
N ILE A 593 19.18 -24.33 -32.36
CA ILE A 593 20.05 -25.25 -31.65
C ILE A 593 20.05 -24.96 -30.15
N TRP A 594 20.08 -23.69 -29.75
CA TRP A 594 19.97 -23.30 -28.33
C TRP A 594 18.69 -23.81 -27.68
N ASP A 595 17.55 -23.64 -28.35
CA ASP A 595 16.27 -24.14 -27.86
C ASP A 595 16.25 -25.67 -27.72
N MET A 596 16.84 -26.36 -28.70
CA MET A 596 16.95 -27.81 -28.67
C MET A 596 17.91 -28.31 -27.59
N LEU A 597 19.04 -27.63 -27.34
CA LEU A 597 19.99 -27.97 -26.26
C LEU A 597 19.33 -27.88 -24.86
N GLN A 598 18.29 -27.06 -24.69
CA GLN A 598 17.58 -26.93 -23.44
C GLN A 598 16.50 -27.98 -23.22
N THR A 599 15.89 -28.49 -24.28
CA THR A 599 14.69 -29.34 -24.22
C THR A 599 14.94 -30.79 -24.65
N ALA A 600 15.89 -31.02 -25.54
CA ALA A 600 16.17 -32.33 -26.11
C ALA A 600 17.24 -33.09 -25.33
N GLU A 601 17.34 -34.39 -25.60
CA GLU A 601 18.43 -35.22 -25.10
C GLU A 601 19.75 -34.89 -25.85
N VAL A 602 20.79 -34.59 -25.09
CA VAL A 602 22.12 -34.23 -25.61
C VAL A 602 23.12 -35.32 -25.22
N GLN A 603 23.80 -35.91 -26.20
CA GLN A 603 24.79 -36.93 -25.96
C GLN A 603 26.18 -36.48 -26.47
N VAL A 604 27.17 -36.52 -25.59
CA VAL A 604 28.58 -36.27 -25.95
C VAL A 604 29.15 -37.51 -26.60
N GLN A 605 29.55 -37.40 -27.85
CA GLN A 605 30.10 -38.52 -28.62
C GLN A 605 31.62 -38.56 -28.55
N THR A 606 32.26 -37.40 -28.76
CA THR A 606 33.73 -37.27 -28.78
C THR A 606 34.13 -35.88 -28.33
N THR A 607 35.41 -35.58 -28.28
CA THR A 607 35.94 -34.24 -27.97
C THR A 607 36.93 -33.81 -29.05
N ILE A 608 36.96 -32.53 -29.39
CA ILE A 608 37.98 -31.91 -30.23
C ILE A 608 39.23 -31.71 -29.37
N GLY A 609 40.37 -32.14 -29.90
CA GLY A 609 41.68 -32.02 -29.23
C GLY A 609 42.15 -30.55 -29.12
N GLN A 610 43.19 -30.33 -28.32
CA GLN A 610 43.68 -29.01 -27.97
C GLN A 610 44.04 -28.11 -29.16
N ASN A 611 44.76 -28.63 -30.14
CA ASN A 611 45.20 -27.81 -31.29
C ASN A 611 44.03 -27.38 -32.18
N ASP A 612 43.11 -28.28 -32.46
CA ASP A 612 41.95 -27.98 -33.28
C ASP A 612 40.95 -27.07 -32.55
N SER A 613 40.89 -27.18 -31.21
CA SER A 613 40.00 -26.31 -30.40
C SER A 613 40.42 -24.85 -30.41
N ILE A 614 41.70 -24.52 -30.60
CA ILE A 614 42.17 -23.13 -30.77
C ILE A 614 41.55 -22.52 -32.04
N ILE A 615 41.62 -23.27 -33.15
CA ILE A 615 41.08 -22.83 -34.43
C ILE A 615 39.54 -22.65 -34.34
N VAL A 616 38.86 -23.55 -33.65
CA VAL A 616 37.42 -23.48 -33.43
C VAL A 616 37.07 -22.29 -32.59
N TYR A 617 37.87 -22.03 -31.54
CA TYR A 617 37.68 -20.88 -30.64
C TYR A 617 37.76 -19.57 -31.42
N GLU A 618 38.83 -19.34 -32.19
CA GLU A 618 39.05 -18.13 -32.98
C GLU A 618 37.91 -17.90 -34.01
N ARG A 619 37.51 -18.93 -34.74
CA ARG A 619 36.42 -18.83 -35.73
C ARG A 619 35.08 -18.53 -35.12
N LEU A 620 34.73 -19.11 -33.96
CA LEU A 620 33.50 -18.84 -33.27
C LEU A 620 33.51 -17.48 -32.62
N GLN A 621 34.65 -17.02 -32.10
CA GLN A 621 34.80 -15.68 -31.54
C GLN A 621 34.61 -14.61 -32.61
N GLU A 622 35.28 -14.72 -33.76
CA GLU A 622 35.11 -13.80 -34.89
C GLU A 622 33.66 -13.74 -35.38
N ALA A 623 33.00 -14.89 -35.47
CA ALA A 623 31.60 -14.97 -35.84
C ALA A 623 30.69 -14.30 -34.78
N ALA A 624 31.02 -14.41 -33.49
CA ALA A 624 30.27 -13.81 -32.41
C ALA A 624 30.48 -12.30 -32.32
N GLU A 625 31.69 -11.80 -32.59
CA GLU A 625 31.98 -10.37 -32.70
C GLU A 625 31.16 -9.74 -33.80
N HIS A 626 31.11 -10.34 -34.97
CA HIS A 626 30.31 -9.86 -36.08
C HIS A 626 28.79 -9.92 -35.78
N ALA A 627 28.31 -11.05 -35.24
CA ALA A 627 26.87 -11.22 -34.95
C ALA A 627 26.40 -10.42 -33.76
N GLY A 628 27.30 -10.05 -32.87
CA GLY A 628 27.00 -9.32 -31.62
C GLY A 628 27.01 -7.79 -31.75
N GLN A 629 27.39 -7.25 -32.93
CA GLN A 629 27.56 -5.82 -33.13
C GLN A 629 26.27 -5.04 -32.81
N ASP A 630 25.13 -5.46 -33.37
CA ASP A 630 23.83 -4.77 -33.12
C ASP A 630 23.44 -4.80 -31.65
N MET A 631 23.73 -5.91 -30.96
CA MET A 631 23.49 -6.04 -29.52
C MET A 631 24.40 -5.12 -28.71
N PHE A 632 25.68 -5.06 -29.07
CA PHE A 632 26.62 -4.16 -28.42
C PHE A 632 26.20 -2.70 -28.59
N ASP A 633 25.78 -2.30 -29.79
CA ASP A 633 25.30 -0.95 -30.10
C ASP A 633 24.06 -0.62 -29.25
N ALA A 634 23.14 -1.57 -29.09
CA ALA A 634 21.97 -1.40 -28.21
C ALA A 634 22.36 -1.23 -26.72
N LEU A 635 23.32 -2.03 -26.24
CA LEU A 635 23.83 -1.91 -24.87
C LEU A 635 24.55 -0.58 -24.65
N GLN A 636 25.32 -0.12 -25.64
CA GLN A 636 26.00 1.17 -25.65
C GLN A 636 25.00 2.34 -25.60
N GLN A 637 23.99 2.33 -26.46
CA GLN A 637 22.95 3.35 -26.45
C GLN A 637 22.19 3.39 -25.11
N ALA A 638 21.82 2.23 -24.56
CA ALA A 638 21.18 2.15 -23.26
C ALA A 638 22.07 2.65 -22.11
N HIS A 639 23.38 2.44 -22.21
CA HIS A 639 24.35 2.94 -21.24
C HIS A 639 24.49 4.48 -21.34
N LEU A 640 24.69 5.00 -22.54
CA LEU A 640 24.80 6.45 -22.79
C LEU A 640 23.54 7.21 -22.38
N ALA A 641 22.35 6.63 -22.63
CA ALA A 641 21.08 7.18 -22.17
C ALA A 641 20.98 7.21 -20.62
N SER A 642 21.56 6.22 -19.94
CA SER A 642 21.63 6.24 -18.47
C SER A 642 22.60 7.30 -17.94
N VAL A 643 23.75 7.46 -18.61
CA VAL A 643 24.71 8.52 -18.28
C VAL A 643 24.11 9.90 -18.48
N ALA A 644 23.38 10.12 -19.58
CA ALA A 644 22.74 11.40 -19.86
C ALA A 644 21.66 11.74 -18.79
N ARG A 645 20.85 10.77 -18.41
CA ARG A 645 19.85 10.95 -17.32
C ARG A 645 20.51 11.28 -15.98
N GLU A 646 21.60 10.61 -15.66
CA GLU A 646 22.36 10.87 -14.43
C GLU A 646 22.99 12.27 -14.46
N GLU A 647 23.50 12.72 -15.61
CA GLU A 647 24.02 14.07 -15.79
C GLU A 647 22.94 15.14 -15.54
N GLU A 648 21.77 14.97 -16.13
CA GLU A 648 20.62 15.86 -15.93
C GLU A 648 20.18 15.90 -14.45
N ARG A 649 20.08 14.72 -13.82
CA ARG A 649 19.73 14.58 -12.42
C ARG A 649 20.74 15.30 -11.52
N GLY A 650 22.02 15.07 -11.73
CA GLY A 650 23.08 15.68 -10.93
C GLY A 650 23.12 17.20 -11.03
N ILE A 651 22.96 17.75 -12.23
CA ILE A 651 22.89 19.20 -12.45
C ILE A 651 21.77 19.82 -11.60
N VAL A 652 20.56 19.23 -11.64
CA VAL A 652 19.40 19.71 -10.87
C VAL A 652 19.66 19.57 -9.37
N SER A 653 20.22 18.42 -8.95
CA SER A 653 20.52 18.15 -7.52
C SER A 653 21.50 19.16 -6.94
N PHE A 654 22.63 19.38 -7.59
CA PHE A 654 23.65 20.34 -7.12
C PHE A 654 23.17 21.79 -7.15
N ALA A 655 22.38 22.19 -8.17
CA ALA A 655 21.75 23.51 -8.20
C ALA A 655 20.78 23.71 -7.01
N SER A 656 19.96 22.72 -6.70
CA SER A 656 19.03 22.75 -5.56
C SER A 656 19.75 22.77 -4.21
N ARG A 657 20.83 21.99 -4.07
CA ARG A 657 21.70 22.01 -2.87
C ARG A 657 22.30 23.40 -2.64
N ARG A 658 22.84 24.06 -3.67
CA ARG A 658 23.36 25.43 -3.56
C ARG A 658 22.30 26.41 -3.12
N LYS A 659 21.13 26.39 -3.74
CA LYS A 659 20.00 27.25 -3.39
C LYS A 659 19.53 27.04 -1.93
N ALA A 660 19.59 25.81 -1.44
CA ALA A 660 19.28 25.50 -0.03
C ALA A 660 20.38 26.03 0.92
N ILE A 661 21.65 25.92 0.53
CA ILE A 661 22.78 26.40 1.34
C ILE A 661 22.81 27.93 1.43
N GLU A 662 22.42 28.64 0.38
CA GLU A 662 22.33 30.11 0.36
C GLU A 662 21.38 30.67 1.44
N ARG A 663 20.37 29.87 1.85
CA ARG A 663 19.40 30.23 2.89
C ARG A 663 19.96 30.07 4.33
N VAL A 664 21.16 29.51 4.49
CA VAL A 664 21.79 29.36 5.81
C VAL A 664 22.24 30.69 6.32
N GLY A 665 21.76 31.12 7.48
CA GLY A 665 22.01 32.46 8.05
C GLY A 665 23.43 32.70 8.55
N LEU A 666 24.19 31.66 8.92
CA LEU A 666 25.56 31.78 9.43
C LEU A 666 26.61 31.79 8.28
N PRO A 667 27.33 32.89 8.05
CA PRO A 667 28.21 33.01 6.89
C PRO A 667 29.30 31.96 6.79
N GLU A 668 29.95 31.64 7.91
CA GLU A 668 31.05 30.64 7.97
C GLU A 668 30.52 29.22 7.64
N VAL A 669 29.36 28.84 8.20
CA VAL A 669 28.73 27.56 7.93
C VAL A 669 28.26 27.48 6.46
N ARG A 670 27.74 28.56 5.94
CA ARG A 670 27.35 28.66 4.53
C ARG A 670 28.53 28.46 3.60
N GLN A 671 29.65 29.17 3.87
CA GLN A 671 30.85 29.04 3.05
C GLN A 671 31.45 27.65 3.10
N PHE A 672 31.50 27.01 4.28
CA PHE A 672 31.95 25.63 4.42
C PHE A 672 31.06 24.65 3.62
N ARG A 673 29.76 24.77 3.74
CA ARG A 673 28.83 23.92 3.02
C ARG A 673 28.86 24.12 1.49
N LEU A 674 29.07 25.35 1.02
CA LEU A 674 29.26 25.63 -0.42
C LEU A 674 30.53 24.96 -0.93
N SER A 675 31.65 25.11 -0.22
CA SER A 675 32.92 24.46 -0.58
C SER A 675 32.82 22.93 -0.60
N SER A 676 32.10 22.32 0.34
CA SER A 676 31.83 20.88 0.34
C SER A 676 30.97 20.48 -0.85
N CYS A 677 29.92 21.23 -1.16
CA CYS A 677 29.05 20.96 -2.31
C CYS A 677 29.81 21.07 -3.65
N ASP A 678 30.72 22.03 -3.78
CA ASP A 678 31.55 22.19 -4.98
C ASP A 678 32.56 21.05 -5.13
N ALA A 679 33.12 20.55 -4.02
CA ALA A 679 33.99 19.37 -4.03
C ALA A 679 33.21 18.11 -4.47
N ASP A 680 32.04 17.86 -3.89
CA ASP A 680 31.16 16.75 -4.24
C ASP A 680 30.78 16.79 -5.73
N GLU A 681 30.42 17.98 -6.27
CA GLU A 681 30.09 18.13 -7.68
C GLU A 681 31.29 17.87 -8.59
N SER A 682 32.48 18.32 -8.20
CA SER A 682 33.71 18.08 -8.97
C SER A 682 34.03 16.57 -9.03
N GLU A 683 33.90 15.88 -7.92
CA GLU A 683 34.08 14.41 -7.84
C GLU A 683 33.03 13.68 -8.70
N TRP A 684 31.76 14.02 -8.55
CA TRP A 684 30.68 13.48 -9.36
C TRP A 684 30.89 13.68 -10.86
N ARG A 685 31.35 14.87 -11.29
CA ARG A 685 31.65 15.13 -12.72
C ARG A 685 32.79 14.27 -13.23
N SER A 686 33.81 14.06 -12.41
CA SER A 686 34.94 13.20 -12.74
C SER A 686 34.51 11.74 -12.91
N GLU A 687 33.67 11.24 -11.99
CA GLU A 687 33.12 9.90 -12.07
C GLU A 687 32.20 9.73 -13.29
N LEU A 688 31.34 10.71 -13.59
CA LEU A 688 30.45 10.72 -14.74
C LEU A 688 31.26 10.66 -16.04
N GLN A 689 32.39 11.39 -16.12
CA GLN A 689 33.29 11.34 -17.28
C GLN A 689 33.94 9.96 -17.41
N SER A 690 34.33 9.32 -16.31
CA SER A 690 34.87 7.97 -16.31
C SER A 690 33.81 6.94 -16.71
N ALA A 691 32.57 7.12 -16.28
CA ALA A 691 31.47 6.25 -16.66
C ALA A 691 31.11 6.32 -18.15
N ARG A 692 31.47 7.39 -18.86
CA ARG A 692 31.30 7.50 -20.33
C ARG A 692 32.29 6.62 -21.09
N GLN A 693 33.42 6.24 -20.47
CA GLN A 693 34.37 5.34 -21.10
C GLN A 693 33.85 3.91 -21.04
N ILE A 694 33.80 3.25 -22.18
CA ILE A 694 33.22 1.92 -22.32
C ILE A 694 34.30 0.97 -22.80
N VAL A 695 34.40 -0.18 -22.13
CA VAL A 695 35.27 -1.27 -22.54
C VAL A 695 34.38 -2.43 -23.01
N PRO A 696 34.43 -2.75 -24.34
CA PRO A 696 33.75 -3.93 -24.84
C PRO A 696 34.51 -5.19 -24.45
N GLU A 697 33.79 -6.24 -24.09
CA GLU A 697 34.34 -7.55 -23.81
C GLU A 697 33.38 -8.61 -24.36
N ILE A 698 33.93 -9.61 -25.04
CA ILE A 698 33.19 -10.78 -25.44
C ILE A 698 33.76 -12.03 -24.78
N ARG A 699 32.88 -12.83 -24.16
CA ARG A 699 33.26 -14.00 -23.40
C ARG A 699 32.52 -15.22 -23.88
N PRO A 700 33.22 -16.29 -24.27
CA PRO A 700 32.58 -17.55 -24.59
C PRO A 700 32.05 -18.23 -23.32
N LEU A 701 30.79 -18.62 -23.33
CA LEU A 701 30.13 -19.34 -22.23
C LEU A 701 30.03 -20.84 -22.54
N LEU A 702 29.75 -21.20 -23.81
CA LEU A 702 29.62 -22.57 -24.25
C LEU A 702 30.01 -22.65 -25.71
N MET A 703 30.85 -23.61 -26.04
CA MET A 703 31.26 -23.94 -27.40
C MET A 703 31.14 -25.43 -27.64
N LEU A 704 30.53 -25.83 -28.74
CA LEU A 704 30.23 -27.23 -29.09
C LEU A 704 30.45 -27.44 -30.56
N ARG A 705 30.79 -28.67 -30.93
CA ARG A 705 30.60 -29.16 -32.28
C ARG A 705 29.36 -30.01 -32.37
N ILE A 706 28.41 -29.58 -33.19
CA ILE A 706 27.19 -30.35 -33.47
C ILE A 706 27.55 -31.37 -34.55
N ILE A 707 27.35 -32.63 -34.25
CA ILE A 707 27.57 -33.74 -35.18
C ILE A 707 26.26 -34.43 -35.51
N LYS A 708 26.21 -35.08 -36.66
CA LYS A 708 25.02 -35.84 -37.09
C LYS A 708 24.67 -36.87 -36.03
N GLY A 709 23.43 -36.82 -35.54
CA GLY A 709 22.90 -37.92 -34.73
C GLY A 709 22.91 -39.20 -35.52
N SER A 710 23.41 -40.30 -34.94
CA SER A 710 23.19 -41.63 -35.50
C SER A 710 21.67 -41.82 -35.57
N ALA A 711 21.15 -41.96 -36.80
CA ALA A 711 19.74 -42.30 -37.00
C ALA A 711 19.47 -43.63 -36.27
N GLN A 712 18.67 -43.59 -35.18
CA GLN A 712 17.99 -44.78 -34.69
C GLN A 712 16.72 -44.98 -35.46
#